data_70a38be36b7af610c340ea2029b2723b
#
_entry.id   70a38be36b7af610c340ea2029b2723b
#
_cell.length_a   1.000
_cell.length_b   1.000
_cell.length_c   1.000
_cell.angle_alpha   90.00
_cell.angle_beta   90.00
_cell.angle_gamma   90.00
#
_symmetry.space_group_name_H-M   'P 1'
#
loop_
_entity.id
_entity.type
_entity.pdbx_description
1 polymer ?
#
loop_
_entity_poly.entity_id
_entity_poly.type
_entity_poly.pdbx_seq_one_letter_code
_entity_poly.pdbx_strand_id
1 'polypeptide(L)'
;MISRVLGVLRVMLVAFILGNGTRQADILDIASMIPNALYVLLAGGALNTVLVPQIVRAVKNDEDGGEAYTNRIMTAFLLAVTVVAVAVTAAAPLITRLYTSPAWREPDLAAQYASMVALAYLTLPQIFFYGAFFLLGQVLNAREKFGPMMWAPIANNVISILVMAIYLVVWGTDLDRSGPFTTPQILLLGIGSTVGIAAQMLVLLPYLRKVGFRYRPRFDLKGTGLGKTFGLAKWTFAFVGINQLAYMVVQRLATSATATGHGAGSTVYSSAHLLWILPHSLITVSLATAMLPSASRLAAAGDQAGVAAEFTKTVRLALIVIVPATVCFIALAGPATGLLFGHGAGAKDAIFIAWALMAFAIGLIPFTVQFLCLRTFYALEDTRTPFLLQLLIAGVNIVGALLFTWALDDPSWVAAELALAYSLAYAVGVPFSWRVLKRRVPDLDGGKLALHIVRLLLGSVIGGVGAYYLALWLLDIIPGRVLGQIAALAAGGTLVLLSFYVVGKLLKVRELSNIGALLAARRGRPVPAKPAGAAGPAAVEFDDDPPTVILPPAGPESIDLDTTGPLDLSDVFRKDTAPAPARAEPQEPATEILPAPLADAADEDAPTALVPAVSIEDFDDEEPTSRIAREGVLLSTRYELLSLLAARNGTETWRAHDHSLSRDVVVHVIGSGDDRIVELQAAARKGASATDSRFLRVLDAVDLMDSGQGIGGYVVAEYAAGRSLTELLARGPLSAIEAAYVARELADALTPVHQEGLFHERLNPDNVIITDVGAVKLVGFGLEAVLADG
;
A
#
# COMPACT_ATOMS: atom_id res chain seq x y z
N MET A 1 7.93 -8.58 7.77
CA MET A 1 9.09 -9.46 7.51
C MET A 1 9.07 -10.74 8.34
N ILE A 2 9.04 -10.68 9.66
CA ILE A 2 9.10 -11.87 10.56
C ILE A 2 8.11 -12.98 10.17
N SER A 3 6.84 -12.65 9.93
CA SER A 3 5.81 -13.63 9.54
C SER A 3 6.15 -14.38 8.25
N ARG A 4 6.78 -13.72 7.27
CA ARG A 4 7.20 -14.36 6.01
C ARG A 4 8.39 -15.31 6.20
N VAL A 5 9.35 -14.91 7.04
CA VAL A 5 10.50 -15.78 7.40
C VAL A 5 10.03 -17.03 8.13
N LEU A 6 9.12 -16.88 9.10
CA LEU A 6 8.51 -18.02 9.81
C LEU A 6 7.68 -18.90 8.86
N GLY A 7 7.00 -18.30 7.88
CA GLY A 7 6.28 -19.05 6.85
C GLY A 7 7.21 -19.93 6.00
N VAL A 8 8.35 -19.40 5.57
CA VAL A 8 9.37 -20.17 4.84
C VAL A 8 9.95 -21.28 5.75
N LEU A 9 10.30 -20.96 7.00
CA LEU A 9 10.80 -21.95 7.96
C LEU A 9 9.82 -23.10 8.19
N ARG A 10 8.50 -22.79 8.28
CA ARG A 10 7.46 -23.81 8.38
C ARG A 10 7.48 -24.76 7.17
N VAL A 11 7.55 -24.23 5.95
CA VAL A 11 7.55 -25.02 4.72
C VAL A 11 8.84 -25.86 4.62
N MET A 12 10.00 -25.30 5.01
CA MET A 12 11.27 -26.05 5.11
C MET A 12 11.17 -27.21 6.10
N LEU A 13 10.52 -27.01 7.25
CA LEU A 13 10.33 -28.06 8.25
C LEU A 13 9.38 -29.17 7.76
N VAL A 14 8.30 -28.82 7.05
CA VAL A 14 7.42 -29.80 6.39
C VAL A 14 8.22 -30.62 5.35
N ALA A 15 9.02 -29.96 4.53
CA ALA A 15 9.89 -30.61 3.54
C ALA A 15 10.94 -31.50 4.17
N PHE A 16 11.53 -31.08 5.29
CA PHE A 16 12.50 -31.88 6.04
C PHE A 16 11.90 -33.18 6.58
N ILE A 17 10.68 -33.12 7.09
CA ILE A 17 10.00 -34.27 7.74
C ILE A 17 9.32 -35.16 6.72
N LEU A 18 8.48 -34.60 5.85
CA LEU A 18 7.60 -35.35 4.93
C LEU A 18 8.17 -35.49 3.52
N GLY A 19 9.16 -34.65 3.14
CA GLY A 19 9.55 -34.49 1.75
C GLY A 19 8.65 -33.52 0.99
N ASN A 20 8.91 -33.33 -0.32
CA ASN A 20 8.05 -32.54 -1.19
C ASN A 20 7.41 -33.36 -2.32
N GLY A 21 8.04 -34.46 -2.72
CA GLY A 21 7.58 -35.36 -3.78
C GLY A 21 6.85 -36.62 -3.27
N THR A 22 6.30 -36.58 -2.07
CA THR A 22 5.70 -37.71 -1.39
C THR A 22 4.18 -37.62 -1.31
N ARG A 23 3.49 -38.76 -1.21
CA ARG A 23 2.04 -38.81 -1.03
C ARG A 23 1.60 -38.09 0.27
N GLN A 24 2.30 -38.30 1.38
CA GLN A 24 1.97 -37.66 2.66
C GLN A 24 2.10 -36.14 2.61
N ALA A 25 3.12 -35.63 1.90
CA ALA A 25 3.28 -34.20 1.70
C ALA A 25 2.08 -33.61 0.93
N ASP A 26 1.64 -34.24 -0.16
CA ASP A 26 0.50 -33.78 -0.94
C ASP A 26 -0.83 -33.92 -0.18
N ILE A 27 -1.02 -34.98 0.61
CA ILE A 27 -2.19 -35.12 1.49
C ILE A 27 -2.30 -33.93 2.44
N LEU A 28 -1.18 -33.54 3.07
CA LEU A 28 -1.16 -32.41 4.01
C LEU A 28 -1.31 -31.05 3.29
N ASP A 29 -0.66 -30.89 2.14
CA ASP A 29 -0.72 -29.66 1.34
C ASP A 29 -2.16 -29.39 0.85
N ILE A 30 -2.79 -30.38 0.22
CA ILE A 30 -4.18 -30.28 -0.25
C ILE A 30 -5.14 -29.99 0.89
N ALA A 31 -5.06 -30.73 2.00
CA ALA A 31 -5.95 -30.52 3.15
C ALA A 31 -5.79 -29.14 3.77
N SER A 32 -4.57 -28.57 3.76
CA SER A 32 -4.28 -27.25 4.33
C SER A 32 -4.59 -26.10 3.37
N MET A 33 -4.47 -26.34 2.06
CA MET A 33 -4.65 -25.34 1.01
C MET A 33 -6.13 -25.03 0.73
N ILE A 34 -7.01 -26.07 0.75
CA ILE A 34 -8.43 -25.92 0.41
C ILE A 34 -9.14 -24.86 1.26
N PRO A 35 -9.01 -24.84 2.61
CA PRO A 35 -9.63 -23.80 3.43
C PRO A 35 -9.20 -22.38 3.06
N ASN A 36 -7.92 -22.21 2.72
CA ASN A 36 -7.40 -20.91 2.31
C ASN A 36 -7.92 -20.50 0.92
N ALA A 37 -8.01 -21.41 -0.04
CA ALA A 37 -8.56 -21.16 -1.37
C ALA A 37 -10.03 -20.70 -1.29
N LEU A 38 -10.83 -21.37 -0.47
CA LEU A 38 -12.23 -21.02 -0.23
C LEU A 38 -12.37 -19.69 0.54
N TYR A 39 -11.48 -19.43 1.51
CA TYR A 39 -11.40 -18.12 2.17
C TYR A 39 -11.10 -17.01 1.17
N VAL A 40 -10.13 -17.18 0.28
CA VAL A 40 -9.79 -16.20 -0.76
C VAL A 40 -10.98 -15.94 -1.68
N LEU A 41 -11.77 -16.96 -2.02
CA LEU A 41 -12.99 -16.82 -2.80
C LEU A 41 -14.04 -15.96 -2.06
N LEU A 42 -14.22 -16.18 -0.75
CA LEU A 42 -15.22 -15.48 0.06
C LEU A 42 -14.80 -14.07 0.45
N ALA A 43 -13.54 -13.89 0.86
CA ALA A 43 -13.00 -12.65 1.41
C ALA A 43 -12.17 -11.86 0.38
N GLY A 44 -11.76 -12.49 -0.72
CA GLY A 44 -10.84 -11.93 -1.70
C GLY A 44 -11.43 -10.76 -2.46
N GLY A 45 -10.84 -9.58 -2.26
CA GLY A 45 -11.05 -8.40 -3.09
C GLY A 45 -12.38 -7.67 -2.91
N ALA A 46 -13.52 -8.34 -3.11
CA ALA A 46 -14.84 -7.70 -3.12
C ALA A 46 -15.28 -7.18 -1.74
N LEU A 47 -15.03 -7.95 -0.69
CA LEU A 47 -15.41 -7.55 0.67
C LEU A 47 -14.50 -6.42 1.19
N ASN A 48 -13.22 -6.40 0.83
CA ASN A 48 -12.31 -5.32 1.19
C ASN A 48 -12.72 -3.99 0.59
N THR A 49 -13.08 -3.98 -0.68
CA THR A 49 -13.43 -2.75 -1.40
C THR A 49 -14.78 -2.18 -1.00
N VAL A 50 -15.65 -2.99 -0.40
CA VAL A 50 -17.01 -2.60 -0.09
C VAL A 50 -17.27 -2.48 1.41
N LEU A 51 -16.80 -3.44 2.24
CA LEU A 51 -17.08 -3.41 3.70
C LEU A 51 -16.32 -2.31 4.41
N VAL A 52 -15.04 -2.10 4.07
CA VAL A 52 -14.22 -1.09 4.77
C VAL A 52 -14.80 0.31 4.61
N PRO A 53 -15.13 0.82 3.41
CA PRO A 53 -15.73 2.14 3.27
C PRO A 53 -17.06 2.28 4.01
N GLN A 54 -17.89 1.22 4.01
CA GLN A 54 -19.18 1.26 4.71
C GLN A 54 -19.01 1.30 6.23
N ILE A 55 -18.10 0.50 6.80
CA ILE A 55 -17.81 0.54 8.24
C ILE A 55 -17.22 1.90 8.61
N VAL A 56 -16.29 2.44 7.80
CA VAL A 56 -15.70 3.77 8.04
C VAL A 56 -16.77 4.87 7.99
N ARG A 57 -17.68 4.82 7.02
CA ARG A 57 -18.81 5.78 6.96
C ARG A 57 -19.71 5.69 8.19
N ALA A 58 -20.06 4.47 8.62
CA ALA A 58 -20.89 4.28 9.81
C ALA A 58 -20.17 4.77 11.08
N VAL A 59 -18.87 4.48 11.22
CA VAL A 59 -18.05 4.96 12.35
C VAL A 59 -17.99 6.50 12.42
N LYS A 60 -18.04 7.17 11.24
CA LYS A 60 -17.96 8.64 11.17
C LYS A 60 -19.31 9.34 11.28
N ASN A 61 -20.39 8.73 10.75
CA ASN A 61 -21.65 9.41 10.54
C ASN A 61 -22.74 9.00 11.54
N ASP A 62 -22.65 7.81 12.15
CA ASP A 62 -23.67 7.34 13.07
C ASP A 62 -23.42 7.86 14.49
N GLU A 63 -24.46 8.29 15.19
CA GLU A 63 -24.37 8.83 16.57
C GLU A 63 -23.73 7.85 17.56
N ASP A 64 -23.88 6.53 17.31
CA ASP A 64 -23.29 5.46 18.12
C ASP A 64 -21.86 5.09 17.72
N GLY A 65 -21.19 5.89 16.89
CA GLY A 65 -19.86 5.57 16.34
C GLY A 65 -19.88 4.31 15.45
N GLY A 66 -21.01 4.02 14.81
CA GLY A 66 -21.18 2.89 13.89
C GLY A 66 -21.23 1.53 14.57
N GLU A 67 -21.43 1.48 15.90
CA GLU A 67 -21.43 0.20 16.64
C GLU A 67 -22.58 -0.71 16.21
N ALA A 68 -23.77 -0.17 16.06
CA ALA A 68 -24.96 -0.91 15.63
C ALA A 68 -24.80 -1.49 14.24
N TYR A 69 -24.35 -0.67 13.29
CA TYR A 69 -24.10 -1.07 11.91
C TYR A 69 -23.02 -2.13 11.80
N THR A 70 -21.86 -1.91 12.46
CA THR A 70 -20.76 -2.85 12.48
C THR A 70 -21.17 -4.20 13.07
N ASN A 71 -21.93 -4.20 14.19
CA ASN A 71 -22.44 -5.43 14.82
C ASN A 71 -23.42 -6.21 13.92
N ARG A 72 -24.30 -5.52 13.16
CA ARG A 72 -25.18 -6.16 12.17
C ARG A 72 -24.40 -6.82 11.05
N ILE A 73 -23.45 -6.10 10.44
CA ILE A 73 -22.63 -6.64 9.36
C ILE A 73 -21.78 -7.81 9.86
N MET A 74 -21.17 -7.67 11.04
CA MET A 74 -20.42 -8.77 11.66
C MET A 74 -21.28 -10.00 11.88
N THR A 75 -22.49 -9.84 12.42
CA THR A 75 -23.39 -10.97 12.66
C THR A 75 -23.81 -11.63 11.35
N ALA A 76 -24.20 -10.84 10.34
CA ALA A 76 -24.58 -11.37 9.02
C ALA A 76 -23.43 -12.13 8.36
N PHE A 77 -22.23 -11.56 8.38
CA PHE A 77 -21.05 -12.18 7.76
C PHE A 77 -20.58 -13.43 8.52
N LEU A 78 -20.50 -13.37 9.84
CA LEU A 78 -20.11 -14.54 10.64
C LEU A 78 -21.11 -15.69 10.49
N LEU A 79 -22.41 -15.38 10.44
CA LEU A 79 -23.44 -16.38 10.18
C LEU A 79 -23.28 -17.00 8.80
N ALA A 80 -23.07 -16.18 7.74
CA ALA A 80 -22.87 -16.67 6.40
C ALA A 80 -21.62 -17.55 6.29
N VAL A 81 -20.50 -17.12 6.87
CA VAL A 81 -19.24 -17.89 6.88
C VAL A 81 -19.39 -19.17 7.70
N THR A 82 -20.15 -19.16 8.80
CA THR A 82 -20.44 -20.36 9.59
C THR A 82 -21.24 -21.37 8.76
N VAL A 83 -22.29 -20.92 8.07
CA VAL A 83 -23.10 -21.80 7.19
C VAL A 83 -22.22 -22.39 6.08
N VAL A 84 -21.39 -21.58 5.45
CA VAL A 84 -20.45 -22.04 4.42
C VAL A 84 -19.44 -23.02 5.01
N ALA A 85 -18.83 -22.72 6.16
CA ALA A 85 -17.86 -23.61 6.81
C ALA A 85 -18.48 -24.97 7.16
N VAL A 86 -19.69 -24.98 7.71
CA VAL A 86 -20.43 -26.22 8.02
C VAL A 86 -20.78 -26.99 6.74
N ALA A 87 -21.33 -26.32 5.73
CA ALA A 87 -21.71 -26.96 4.46
C ALA A 87 -20.49 -27.55 3.74
N VAL A 88 -19.40 -26.79 3.65
CA VAL A 88 -18.15 -27.23 3.01
C VAL A 88 -17.49 -28.37 3.81
N THR A 89 -17.51 -28.29 5.14
CA THR A 89 -16.99 -29.38 5.98
C THR A 89 -17.82 -30.65 5.82
N ALA A 90 -19.15 -30.54 5.80
CA ALA A 90 -20.03 -31.69 5.52
C ALA A 90 -19.77 -32.27 4.11
N ALA A 91 -19.42 -31.42 3.14
CA ALA A 91 -19.08 -31.82 1.78
C ALA A 91 -17.58 -32.15 1.59
N ALA A 92 -16.79 -32.37 2.64
CA ALA A 92 -15.35 -32.61 2.58
C ALA A 92 -14.95 -33.68 1.54
N PRO A 93 -15.63 -34.84 1.40
CA PRO A 93 -15.29 -35.83 0.36
C PRO A 93 -15.48 -35.27 -1.05
N LEU A 94 -16.53 -34.49 -1.29
CA LEU A 94 -16.78 -33.86 -2.59
C LEU A 94 -15.72 -32.80 -2.91
N ILE A 95 -15.40 -31.95 -1.95
CA ILE A 95 -14.39 -30.90 -2.11
C ILE A 95 -13.01 -31.52 -2.38
N THR A 96 -12.60 -32.51 -1.59
CA THR A 96 -11.34 -33.25 -1.81
C THR A 96 -11.30 -33.88 -3.19
N ARG A 97 -12.42 -34.47 -3.64
CA ARG A 97 -12.56 -35.06 -5.00
C ARG A 97 -12.35 -34.05 -6.12
N LEU A 98 -12.77 -32.79 -5.92
CA LEU A 98 -12.59 -31.72 -6.93
C LEU A 98 -11.13 -31.33 -7.09
N TYR A 99 -10.35 -31.30 -6.00
CA TYR A 99 -8.96 -30.89 -5.98
C TYR A 99 -7.96 -32.02 -6.27
N THR A 100 -8.38 -33.28 -6.30
CA THR A 100 -7.49 -34.42 -6.49
C THR A 100 -7.72 -35.12 -7.82
N SER A 101 -6.63 -35.70 -8.37
CA SER A 101 -6.67 -36.56 -9.56
C SER A 101 -7.58 -37.79 -9.34
N PRO A 102 -8.23 -38.32 -10.40
CA PRO A 102 -8.99 -39.58 -10.33
C PRO A 102 -8.19 -40.74 -9.77
N ALA A 103 -6.89 -40.81 -10.04
CA ALA A 103 -6.00 -41.87 -9.58
C ALA A 103 -5.97 -42.09 -8.07
N TRP A 104 -6.17 -41.01 -7.28
CA TRP A 104 -6.25 -41.10 -5.81
C TRP A 104 -7.45 -41.93 -5.30
N ARG A 105 -8.42 -42.23 -6.14
CA ARG A 105 -9.59 -43.01 -5.79
C ARG A 105 -9.53 -44.50 -6.26
N GLU A 106 -8.40 -44.88 -6.82
CA GLU A 106 -8.14 -46.29 -7.14
C GLU A 106 -8.02 -47.10 -5.86
N PRO A 107 -8.37 -48.39 -5.87
CA PRO A 107 -8.37 -49.24 -4.67
C PRO A 107 -7.04 -49.25 -3.92
N ASP A 108 -5.92 -49.14 -4.63
CA ASP A 108 -4.57 -49.14 -4.06
C ASP A 108 -4.25 -47.89 -3.21
N LEU A 109 -4.96 -46.81 -3.46
CA LEU A 109 -4.79 -45.50 -2.74
C LEU A 109 -5.97 -45.18 -1.82
N ALA A 110 -6.91 -46.10 -1.64
CA ALA A 110 -8.12 -45.85 -0.84
C ALA A 110 -7.80 -45.38 0.60
N ALA A 111 -6.78 -45.95 1.24
CA ALA A 111 -6.38 -45.58 2.60
C ALA A 111 -5.73 -44.19 2.66
N GLN A 112 -4.88 -43.84 1.66
CA GLN A 112 -4.28 -42.53 1.54
C GLN A 112 -5.34 -41.44 1.26
N TYR A 113 -6.29 -41.72 0.36
CA TYR A 113 -7.41 -40.85 0.09
C TYR A 113 -8.30 -40.63 1.31
N ALA A 114 -8.58 -41.71 2.08
CA ALA A 114 -9.32 -41.63 3.35
C ALA A 114 -8.60 -40.73 4.36
N SER A 115 -7.26 -40.81 4.45
CA SER A 115 -6.44 -39.93 5.29
C SER A 115 -6.57 -38.45 4.87
N MET A 116 -6.57 -38.17 3.56
CA MET A 116 -6.76 -36.84 3.00
C MET A 116 -8.14 -36.27 3.34
N VAL A 117 -9.20 -37.03 3.19
CA VAL A 117 -10.58 -36.65 3.56
C VAL A 117 -10.70 -36.42 5.05
N ALA A 118 -10.08 -37.27 5.89
CA ALA A 118 -10.09 -37.13 7.35
C ALA A 118 -9.37 -35.83 7.78
N LEU A 119 -8.22 -35.51 7.20
CA LEU A 119 -7.55 -34.23 7.40
C LEU A 119 -8.42 -33.05 6.94
N ALA A 120 -9.09 -33.17 5.79
CA ALA A 120 -9.98 -32.13 5.28
C ALA A 120 -11.13 -31.85 6.25
N TYR A 121 -11.73 -32.85 6.89
CA TYR A 121 -12.76 -32.64 7.94
C TYR A 121 -12.24 -31.80 9.11
N LEU A 122 -10.96 -31.93 9.47
CA LEU A 122 -10.36 -31.20 10.57
C LEU A 122 -9.86 -29.80 10.15
N THR A 123 -9.52 -29.60 8.87
CA THR A 123 -8.98 -28.32 8.38
C THR A 123 -10.04 -27.40 7.79
N LEU A 124 -11.11 -27.92 7.16
CA LEU A 124 -12.16 -27.11 6.54
C LEU A 124 -12.87 -26.15 7.50
N PRO A 125 -13.06 -26.46 8.81
CA PRO A 125 -13.57 -25.48 9.79
C PRO A 125 -12.72 -24.20 9.92
N GLN A 126 -11.46 -24.22 9.45
CA GLN A 126 -10.60 -23.03 9.40
C GLN A 126 -11.21 -21.88 8.58
N ILE A 127 -12.11 -22.18 7.63
CA ILE A 127 -12.84 -21.19 6.83
C ILE A 127 -13.53 -20.17 7.75
N PHE A 128 -14.15 -20.65 8.85
CA PHE A 128 -14.76 -19.78 9.84
C PHE A 128 -13.71 -18.85 10.48
N PHE A 129 -12.60 -19.39 10.95
CA PHE A 129 -11.56 -18.60 11.61
C PHE A 129 -10.86 -17.62 10.66
N TYR A 130 -10.64 -18.00 9.40
CA TYR A 130 -10.15 -17.09 8.36
C TYR A 130 -11.12 -15.95 8.10
N GLY A 131 -12.42 -16.25 7.95
CA GLY A 131 -13.45 -15.23 7.74
C GLY A 131 -13.58 -14.30 8.94
N ALA A 132 -13.60 -14.84 10.14
CA ALA A 132 -13.62 -14.05 11.38
C ALA A 132 -12.37 -13.17 11.52
N PHE A 133 -11.17 -13.72 11.29
CA PHE A 133 -9.91 -12.98 11.29
C PHE A 133 -9.95 -11.78 10.32
N PHE A 134 -10.42 -12.02 9.09
CA PHE A 134 -10.57 -10.98 8.09
C PHE A 134 -11.49 -9.86 8.57
N LEU A 135 -12.69 -10.22 9.02
CA LEU A 135 -13.70 -9.25 9.44
C LEU A 135 -13.26 -8.42 10.66
N LEU A 136 -12.71 -9.08 11.70
CA LEU A 136 -12.15 -8.41 12.87
C LEU A 136 -11.01 -7.47 12.50
N GLY A 137 -10.17 -7.90 11.53
CA GLY A 137 -9.11 -7.06 10.95
C GLY A 137 -9.65 -5.81 10.26
N GLN A 138 -10.77 -5.92 9.52
CA GLN A 138 -11.37 -4.74 8.86
C GLN A 138 -11.97 -3.76 9.88
N VAL A 139 -12.56 -4.26 10.97
CA VAL A 139 -13.04 -3.38 12.07
C VAL A 139 -11.88 -2.64 12.72
N LEU A 140 -10.72 -3.29 12.91
CA LEU A 140 -9.51 -2.63 13.41
C LEU A 140 -8.95 -1.62 12.41
N ASN A 141 -8.92 -1.96 11.11
CA ASN A 141 -8.48 -1.05 10.04
C ASN A 141 -9.37 0.20 9.95
N ALA A 142 -10.70 0.04 10.05
CA ALA A 142 -11.64 1.16 10.06
C ALA A 142 -11.46 2.09 11.27
N ARG A 143 -10.82 1.60 12.34
CA ARG A 143 -10.44 2.36 13.54
C ARG A 143 -8.94 2.69 13.57
N GLU A 144 -8.29 2.72 12.41
CA GLU A 144 -6.88 3.11 12.20
C GLU A 144 -5.84 2.23 12.96
N LYS A 145 -6.19 0.99 13.28
CA LYS A 145 -5.29 0.03 13.95
C LYS A 145 -4.85 -1.08 12.98
N PHE A 146 -3.90 -0.77 12.12
CA PHE A 146 -3.41 -1.68 11.06
C PHE A 146 -2.44 -2.76 11.57
N GLY A 147 -1.67 -2.45 12.61
CA GLY A 147 -0.61 -3.33 13.13
C GLY A 147 -1.05 -4.75 13.49
N PRO A 148 -2.10 -4.96 14.31
CA PRO A 148 -2.50 -6.28 14.77
C PRO A 148 -2.80 -7.27 13.65
N MET A 149 -3.47 -6.85 12.58
CA MET A 149 -3.76 -7.69 11.42
C MET A 149 -2.48 -8.13 10.68
N MET A 150 -1.46 -7.26 10.64
CA MET A 150 -0.21 -7.55 9.93
C MET A 150 0.68 -8.58 10.65
N TRP A 151 0.69 -8.61 11.98
CA TRP A 151 1.56 -9.52 12.73
C TRP A 151 0.84 -10.75 13.29
N ALA A 152 -0.50 -10.77 13.37
CA ALA A 152 -1.27 -11.92 13.84
C ALA A 152 -0.92 -13.27 13.13
N PRO A 153 -0.57 -13.30 11.82
CA PRO A 153 -0.11 -14.53 11.16
C PRO A 153 1.17 -15.15 11.77
N ILE A 154 1.92 -14.40 12.60
CA ILE A 154 3.05 -14.95 13.36
C ILE A 154 2.57 -16.06 14.28
N ALA A 155 1.42 -15.87 14.96
CA ALA A 155 0.87 -16.88 15.88
C ALA A 155 0.57 -18.20 15.16
N ASN A 156 -0.04 -18.15 13.97
CA ASN A 156 -0.27 -19.34 13.17
C ASN A 156 1.04 -20.03 12.76
N ASN A 157 2.05 -19.29 12.29
CA ASN A 157 3.33 -19.88 11.88
C ASN A 157 4.06 -20.52 13.08
N VAL A 158 4.04 -19.88 14.25
CA VAL A 158 4.66 -20.45 15.46
C VAL A 158 3.98 -21.74 15.87
N ILE A 159 2.64 -21.79 15.92
CA ILE A 159 1.89 -22.99 16.25
C ILE A 159 2.14 -24.09 15.20
N SER A 160 2.13 -23.77 13.92
CA SER A 160 2.40 -24.75 12.87
C SER A 160 3.82 -25.33 12.97
N ILE A 161 4.83 -24.51 13.27
CA ILE A 161 6.20 -24.98 13.52
C ILE A 161 6.24 -25.90 14.76
N LEU A 162 5.53 -25.52 15.84
CA LEU A 162 5.44 -26.35 17.05
C LEU A 162 4.78 -27.71 16.75
N VAL A 163 3.68 -27.73 16.00
CA VAL A 163 3.00 -28.96 15.59
C VAL A 163 3.94 -29.87 14.80
N MET A 164 4.70 -29.30 13.85
CA MET A 164 5.66 -30.08 13.08
C MET A 164 6.87 -30.53 13.92
N ALA A 165 7.30 -29.74 14.90
CA ALA A 165 8.34 -30.14 15.86
C ALA A 165 7.86 -31.31 16.75
N ILE A 166 6.62 -31.26 17.24
CA ILE A 166 6.01 -32.39 17.99
C ILE A 166 5.92 -33.63 17.10
N TYR A 167 5.49 -33.46 15.84
CA TYR A 167 5.44 -34.56 14.87
C TYR A 167 6.82 -35.22 14.71
N LEU A 168 7.87 -34.39 14.54
CA LEU A 168 9.24 -34.85 14.39
C LEU A 168 9.76 -35.61 15.63
N VAL A 169 9.47 -35.13 16.82
CA VAL A 169 9.89 -35.75 18.09
C VAL A 169 9.20 -37.10 18.31
N VAL A 170 7.88 -37.20 17.96
CA VAL A 170 7.09 -38.39 18.25
C VAL A 170 7.29 -39.51 17.21
N TRP A 171 7.40 -39.12 15.93
CA TRP A 171 7.47 -40.12 14.84
C TRP A 171 8.80 -40.12 14.07
N GLY A 172 9.64 -39.11 14.24
CA GLY A 172 10.94 -39.02 13.56
C GLY A 172 10.85 -38.72 12.06
N THR A 173 11.92 -39.06 11.33
CA THR A 173 12.02 -38.90 9.87
C THR A 173 12.01 -40.23 9.10
N ASP A 174 12.08 -41.37 9.75
CA ASP A 174 12.20 -42.70 9.12
C ASP A 174 10.83 -43.34 8.91
N LEU A 175 9.91 -42.61 8.27
CA LEU A 175 8.54 -43.03 8.02
C LEU A 175 8.36 -43.52 6.59
N ASP A 176 7.44 -44.50 6.41
CA ASP A 176 6.88 -44.77 5.09
C ASP A 176 5.97 -43.61 4.67
N ARG A 177 6.50 -42.71 3.84
CA ARG A 177 5.80 -41.51 3.33
C ARG A 177 4.92 -41.82 2.12
N SER A 178 4.91 -43.03 1.64
CA SER A 178 4.00 -43.51 0.60
C SER A 178 2.65 -44.00 1.17
N GLY A 179 2.65 -44.39 2.44
CA GLY A 179 1.48 -44.90 3.15
C GLY A 179 0.51 -43.82 3.65
N PRO A 180 -0.65 -44.25 4.17
CA PRO A 180 -1.62 -43.33 4.78
C PRO A 180 -1.08 -42.76 6.10
N PHE A 181 -1.60 -41.60 6.53
CA PHE A 181 -1.39 -41.14 7.88
C PHE A 181 -2.15 -42.00 8.90
N THR A 182 -1.55 -42.22 10.06
CA THR A 182 -2.21 -42.84 11.21
C THR A 182 -3.18 -41.84 11.88
N THR A 183 -4.18 -42.34 12.62
CA THR A 183 -5.14 -41.50 13.31
C THR A 183 -4.50 -40.43 14.23
N PRO A 184 -3.47 -40.75 15.07
CA PRO A 184 -2.80 -39.73 15.87
C PRO A 184 -2.10 -38.62 15.06
N GLN A 185 -1.49 -38.98 13.91
CA GLN A 185 -0.88 -38.02 12.98
C GLN A 185 -1.94 -37.10 12.38
N ILE A 186 -3.08 -37.64 11.93
CA ILE A 186 -4.21 -36.88 11.39
C ILE A 186 -4.74 -35.89 12.42
N LEU A 187 -4.92 -36.33 13.67
CA LEU A 187 -5.40 -35.45 14.74
C LEU A 187 -4.40 -34.33 15.07
N LEU A 188 -3.11 -34.66 15.19
CA LEU A 188 -2.09 -33.65 15.47
C LEU A 188 -2.01 -32.62 14.33
N LEU A 189 -1.90 -33.05 13.09
CA LEU A 189 -1.75 -32.15 11.93
C LEU A 189 -3.03 -31.37 11.66
N GLY A 190 -4.20 -32.01 11.68
CA GLY A 190 -5.49 -31.39 11.39
C GLY A 190 -5.93 -30.41 12.47
N ILE A 191 -5.95 -30.83 13.74
CA ILE A 191 -6.33 -29.95 14.86
C ILE A 191 -5.27 -28.87 15.06
N GLY A 192 -3.98 -29.23 14.99
CA GLY A 192 -2.88 -28.29 15.19
C GLY A 192 -2.90 -27.15 14.17
N SER A 193 -3.14 -27.45 12.89
CA SER A 193 -3.27 -26.40 11.86
C SER A 193 -4.50 -25.52 12.10
N THR A 194 -5.62 -26.08 12.54
CA THR A 194 -6.86 -25.34 12.85
C THR A 194 -6.69 -24.45 14.08
N VAL A 195 -6.02 -24.95 15.12
CA VAL A 195 -5.66 -24.16 16.30
C VAL A 195 -4.74 -22.99 15.91
N GLY A 196 -3.82 -23.19 14.97
CA GLY A 196 -2.96 -22.14 14.46
C GLY A 196 -3.74 -20.96 13.85
N ILE A 197 -4.73 -21.26 12.99
CA ILE A 197 -5.59 -20.22 12.39
C ILE A 197 -6.54 -19.61 13.44
N ALA A 198 -7.08 -20.43 14.34
CA ALA A 198 -7.90 -19.93 15.46
C ALA A 198 -7.12 -18.96 16.34
N ALA A 199 -5.88 -19.28 16.71
CA ALA A 199 -5.00 -18.41 17.46
C ALA A 199 -4.71 -17.09 16.72
N GLN A 200 -4.47 -17.14 15.42
CA GLN A 200 -4.31 -15.95 14.57
C GLN A 200 -5.52 -15.01 14.68
N MET A 201 -6.73 -15.55 14.68
CA MET A 201 -7.97 -14.78 14.87
C MET A 201 -8.10 -14.27 16.31
N LEU A 202 -7.85 -15.13 17.32
CA LEU A 202 -8.01 -14.79 18.73
C LEU A 202 -7.08 -13.66 19.18
N VAL A 203 -5.88 -13.57 18.61
CA VAL A 203 -4.92 -12.49 18.85
C VAL A 203 -5.52 -11.10 18.57
N LEU A 204 -6.51 -10.96 17.68
CA LEU A 204 -7.14 -9.67 17.40
C LEU A 204 -8.13 -9.22 18.47
N LEU A 205 -8.71 -10.14 19.28
CA LEU A 205 -9.76 -9.82 20.26
C LEU A 205 -9.33 -8.80 21.33
N PRO A 206 -8.12 -8.89 21.94
CA PRO A 206 -7.66 -7.88 22.89
C PRO A 206 -7.55 -6.47 22.27
N TYR A 207 -7.16 -6.39 21.00
CA TYR A 207 -7.04 -5.11 20.30
C TYR A 207 -8.40 -4.49 19.99
N LEU A 208 -9.41 -5.30 19.67
CA LEU A 208 -10.79 -4.83 19.50
C LEU A 208 -11.33 -4.24 20.82
N ARG A 209 -11.06 -4.87 21.95
CA ARG A 209 -11.43 -4.33 23.26
C ARG A 209 -10.71 -3.00 23.57
N LYS A 210 -9.42 -2.88 23.19
CA LYS A 210 -8.64 -1.65 23.39
C LYS A 210 -9.14 -0.47 22.57
N VAL A 211 -9.74 -0.70 21.41
CA VAL A 211 -10.38 0.36 20.59
C VAL A 211 -11.85 0.60 20.96
N GLY A 212 -12.29 0.06 22.11
CA GLY A 212 -13.65 0.28 22.62
C GLY A 212 -14.73 -0.57 21.96
N PHE A 213 -14.39 -1.41 20.96
CA PHE A 213 -15.38 -2.22 20.26
C PHE A 213 -15.69 -3.51 21.01
N ARG A 214 -16.98 -3.74 21.27
CA ARG A 214 -17.51 -4.99 21.86
C ARG A 214 -18.52 -5.58 20.90
N TYR A 215 -18.19 -6.74 20.37
CA TYR A 215 -19.14 -7.46 19.53
C TYR A 215 -20.40 -7.85 20.31
N ARG A 216 -21.55 -7.42 19.80
CA ARG A 216 -22.89 -7.78 20.28
C ARG A 216 -23.70 -8.32 19.11
N PRO A 217 -24.05 -9.63 19.08
CA PRO A 217 -24.81 -10.20 17.97
C PRO A 217 -26.13 -9.42 17.73
N ARG A 218 -26.36 -9.03 16.48
CA ARG A 218 -27.60 -8.38 16.03
C ARG A 218 -28.17 -9.11 14.83
N PHE A 219 -29.43 -9.55 14.97
CA PHE A 219 -30.13 -10.33 13.93
C PHE A 219 -31.10 -9.48 13.11
N ASP A 220 -31.20 -8.18 13.40
CA ASP A 220 -31.97 -7.20 12.63
C ASP A 220 -31.23 -6.82 11.33
N LEU A 221 -31.18 -7.73 10.36
CA LEU A 221 -30.38 -7.59 9.12
C LEU A 221 -30.97 -6.65 8.08
N LYS A 222 -32.16 -6.06 8.35
CA LYS A 222 -32.82 -5.09 7.47
C LYS A 222 -32.01 -3.78 7.42
N GLY A 223 -31.80 -3.23 6.22
CA GLY A 223 -31.11 -1.93 6.04
C GLY A 223 -29.58 -1.98 5.96
N THR A 224 -28.95 -3.17 5.89
CA THR A 224 -27.48 -3.32 5.79
C THR A 224 -26.90 -2.92 4.43
N GLY A 225 -27.73 -2.65 3.43
CA GLY A 225 -27.27 -2.27 2.08
C GLY A 225 -26.50 -3.36 1.32
N LEU A 226 -26.35 -4.58 1.88
CA LEU A 226 -25.55 -5.68 1.31
C LEU A 226 -25.95 -6.03 -0.14
N GLY A 227 -27.22 -5.88 -0.53
CA GLY A 227 -27.66 -6.17 -1.90
C GLY A 227 -27.06 -5.22 -2.95
N LYS A 228 -27.00 -3.92 -2.66
CA LYS A 228 -26.33 -2.93 -3.54
C LYS A 228 -24.82 -3.20 -3.61
N THR A 229 -24.23 -3.56 -2.49
CA THR A 229 -22.85 -3.94 -2.32
C THR A 229 -22.46 -5.12 -3.20
N PHE A 230 -23.25 -6.19 -3.22
CA PHE A 230 -23.03 -7.35 -4.10
C PHE A 230 -23.13 -6.97 -5.59
N GLY A 231 -24.02 -6.05 -5.94
CA GLY A 231 -24.14 -5.56 -7.32
C GLY A 231 -22.87 -4.90 -7.84
N LEU A 232 -22.18 -4.13 -7.01
CA LEU A 232 -20.90 -3.48 -7.35
C LEU A 232 -19.74 -4.48 -7.37
N ALA A 233 -19.74 -5.46 -6.46
CA ALA A 233 -18.69 -6.44 -6.30
C ALA A 233 -18.75 -7.64 -7.27
N LYS A 234 -19.80 -7.79 -8.07
CA LYS A 234 -20.02 -8.99 -8.91
C LYS A 234 -18.84 -9.36 -9.82
N TRP A 235 -18.22 -8.36 -10.45
CA TRP A 235 -17.08 -8.58 -11.35
C TRP A 235 -15.81 -8.98 -10.58
N THR A 236 -15.62 -8.45 -9.39
CA THR A 236 -14.51 -8.83 -8.52
C THR A 236 -14.69 -10.25 -7.98
N PHE A 237 -15.93 -10.64 -7.61
CA PHE A 237 -16.23 -12.04 -7.28
C PHE A 237 -16.00 -12.98 -8.46
N ALA A 238 -16.45 -12.58 -9.65
CA ALA A 238 -16.23 -13.36 -10.85
C ALA A 238 -14.74 -13.51 -11.19
N PHE A 239 -13.95 -12.43 -11.01
CA PHE A 239 -12.48 -12.44 -11.16
C PHE A 239 -11.82 -13.44 -10.19
N VAL A 240 -12.16 -13.39 -8.92
CA VAL A 240 -11.62 -14.33 -7.92
C VAL A 240 -12.10 -15.75 -8.20
N GLY A 241 -13.38 -15.90 -8.55
CA GLY A 241 -13.97 -17.22 -8.87
C GLY A 241 -13.28 -17.94 -10.01
N ILE A 242 -13.02 -17.23 -11.13
CA ILE A 242 -12.33 -17.85 -12.29
C ILE A 242 -10.88 -18.20 -11.95
N ASN A 243 -10.23 -17.37 -11.13
CA ASN A 243 -8.87 -17.64 -10.67
C ASN A 243 -8.81 -18.88 -9.76
N GLN A 244 -9.78 -19.05 -8.86
CA GLN A 244 -9.87 -20.23 -8.00
C GLN A 244 -10.25 -21.50 -8.79
N LEU A 245 -11.07 -21.38 -9.83
CA LEU A 245 -11.37 -22.49 -10.74
C LEU A 245 -10.11 -22.96 -11.48
N ALA A 246 -9.33 -22.03 -12.04
CA ALA A 246 -8.07 -22.37 -12.69
C ALA A 246 -7.09 -23.02 -11.70
N TYR A 247 -6.98 -22.49 -10.50
CA TYR A 247 -6.14 -23.04 -9.44
C TYR A 247 -6.57 -24.45 -9.03
N MET A 248 -7.87 -24.71 -8.92
CA MET A 248 -8.41 -26.05 -8.64
C MET A 248 -8.03 -27.06 -9.74
N VAL A 249 -8.12 -26.67 -11.01
CA VAL A 249 -7.72 -27.54 -12.14
C VAL A 249 -6.22 -27.83 -12.08
N VAL A 250 -5.39 -26.80 -11.85
CA VAL A 250 -3.94 -26.97 -11.71
C VAL A 250 -3.59 -27.90 -10.56
N GLN A 251 -4.22 -27.75 -9.40
CA GLN A 251 -3.98 -28.63 -8.26
C GLN A 251 -4.43 -30.08 -8.50
N ARG A 252 -5.56 -30.23 -9.18
CA ARG A 252 -6.04 -31.58 -9.59
C ARG A 252 -5.03 -32.29 -10.50
N LEU A 253 -4.39 -31.55 -11.42
CA LEU A 253 -3.33 -32.09 -12.27
C LEU A 253 -2.04 -32.34 -11.47
N ALA A 254 -1.65 -31.41 -10.59
CA ALA A 254 -0.46 -31.57 -9.75
C ALA A 254 -0.51 -32.86 -8.92
N THR A 255 -1.66 -33.18 -8.34
CA THR A 255 -1.82 -34.40 -7.54
C THR A 255 -1.71 -35.72 -8.35
N SER A 256 -1.73 -35.68 -9.69
CA SER A 256 -1.52 -36.91 -10.49
C SER A 256 -0.09 -37.43 -10.36
N ALA A 257 0.90 -36.56 -10.18
CA ALA A 257 2.30 -36.94 -10.07
C ALA A 257 2.57 -37.89 -8.89
N THR A 258 2.05 -37.54 -7.71
CA THR A 258 2.28 -38.35 -6.50
C THR A 258 1.32 -39.56 -6.38
N ALA A 259 0.23 -39.58 -7.12
CA ALA A 259 -0.62 -40.73 -7.21
C ALA A 259 0.12 -41.95 -7.80
N THR A 260 1.03 -41.71 -8.74
CA THR A 260 1.87 -42.79 -9.33
C THR A 260 2.98 -43.29 -8.41
N GLY A 261 3.24 -42.60 -7.30
CA GLY A 261 4.28 -42.94 -6.31
C GLY A 261 5.04 -41.74 -5.80
N HIS A 262 6.21 -41.46 -6.37
CA HIS A 262 7.06 -40.34 -6.06
C HIS A 262 7.19 -39.42 -7.27
N GLY A 263 6.87 -38.14 -7.12
CA GLY A 263 6.89 -37.20 -8.24
C GLY A 263 6.76 -35.75 -7.82
N ALA A 264 6.77 -34.85 -8.80
CA ALA A 264 6.66 -33.40 -8.61
C ALA A 264 5.18 -32.96 -8.49
N GLY A 265 4.58 -33.19 -7.32
CA GLY A 265 3.15 -32.95 -7.08
C GLY A 265 2.80 -31.55 -6.58
N SER A 266 1.68 -31.46 -5.87
CA SER A 266 1.12 -30.23 -5.32
C SER A 266 2.08 -29.51 -4.39
N THR A 267 2.77 -30.21 -3.51
CA THR A 267 3.72 -29.65 -2.54
C THR A 267 4.93 -29.04 -3.24
N VAL A 268 5.44 -29.67 -4.30
CA VAL A 268 6.55 -29.13 -5.13
C VAL A 268 6.12 -27.83 -5.79
N TYR A 269 4.93 -27.84 -6.43
CA TYR A 269 4.35 -26.66 -7.08
C TYR A 269 4.16 -25.50 -6.09
N SER A 270 3.57 -25.79 -4.92
CA SER A 270 3.32 -24.78 -3.87
C SER A 270 4.61 -24.20 -3.28
N SER A 271 5.64 -25.05 -3.07
CA SER A 271 6.95 -24.64 -2.56
C SER A 271 7.70 -23.73 -3.54
N ALA A 272 7.69 -24.09 -4.83
CA ALA A 272 8.27 -23.27 -5.90
C ALA A 272 7.55 -21.93 -6.04
N HIS A 273 6.21 -21.93 -6.01
CA HIS A 273 5.39 -20.73 -6.08
C HIS A 273 5.64 -19.78 -4.89
N LEU A 274 5.84 -20.32 -3.68
CA LEU A 274 6.16 -19.53 -2.48
C LEU A 274 7.45 -18.73 -2.68
N LEU A 275 8.51 -19.35 -3.22
CA LEU A 275 9.77 -18.64 -3.50
C LEU A 275 9.60 -17.59 -4.60
N TRP A 276 8.93 -17.98 -5.68
CA TRP A 276 8.71 -17.14 -6.85
C TRP A 276 7.95 -15.86 -6.54
N ILE A 277 6.92 -15.90 -5.67
CA ILE A 277 6.09 -14.73 -5.37
C ILE A 277 6.78 -13.70 -4.45
N LEU A 278 7.88 -14.06 -3.76
CA LEU A 278 8.52 -13.18 -2.76
C LEU A 278 8.97 -11.83 -3.34
N PRO A 279 9.76 -11.74 -4.42
CA PRO A 279 10.19 -10.44 -4.97
C PRO A 279 9.00 -9.58 -5.39
N HIS A 280 8.02 -10.17 -6.05
CA HIS A 280 6.80 -9.49 -6.46
C HIS A 280 6.03 -8.93 -5.26
N SER A 281 5.81 -9.74 -4.23
CA SER A 281 5.02 -9.35 -3.06
C SER A 281 5.71 -8.29 -2.18
N LEU A 282 7.04 -8.21 -2.23
CA LEU A 282 7.80 -7.22 -1.47
C LEU A 282 7.86 -5.87 -2.19
N ILE A 283 8.12 -5.89 -3.49
CA ILE A 283 8.41 -4.69 -4.27
C ILE A 283 7.20 -4.24 -5.07
N THR A 284 6.67 -5.10 -5.94
CA THR A 284 5.61 -4.70 -6.88
C THR A 284 4.32 -4.33 -6.17
N VAL A 285 3.91 -5.11 -5.15
CA VAL A 285 2.70 -4.81 -4.39
C VAL A 285 2.84 -3.49 -3.62
N SER A 286 4.03 -3.20 -3.05
CA SER A 286 4.29 -1.94 -2.35
C SER A 286 4.23 -0.74 -3.30
N LEU A 287 4.88 -0.83 -4.47
CA LEU A 287 4.84 0.21 -5.48
C LEU A 287 3.43 0.42 -6.05
N ALA A 288 2.70 -0.67 -6.30
CA ALA A 288 1.32 -0.60 -6.79
C ALA A 288 0.37 0.06 -5.78
N THR A 289 0.58 -0.19 -4.48
CA THR A 289 -0.20 0.43 -3.41
C THR A 289 0.07 1.93 -3.32
N ALA A 290 1.31 2.36 -3.53
CA ALA A 290 1.68 3.78 -3.59
C ALA A 290 1.17 4.47 -4.87
N MET A 291 1.18 3.77 -6.02
CA MET A 291 0.70 4.27 -7.31
C MET A 291 -0.82 4.51 -7.32
N LEU A 292 -1.60 3.63 -6.70
CA LEU A 292 -3.06 3.59 -6.87
C LEU A 292 -3.75 4.91 -6.50
N PRO A 293 -3.48 5.58 -5.34
CA PRO A 293 -4.13 6.85 -5.01
C PRO A 293 -3.75 7.98 -5.98
N SER A 294 -2.49 8.04 -6.43
CA SER A 294 -2.03 9.02 -7.40
C SER A 294 -2.69 8.82 -8.76
N ALA A 295 -2.67 7.58 -9.28
CA ALA A 295 -3.31 7.24 -10.55
C ALA A 295 -4.84 7.49 -10.52
N SER A 296 -5.52 7.22 -9.40
CA SER A 296 -6.97 7.48 -9.25
C SER A 296 -7.28 8.96 -9.29
N ARG A 297 -6.47 9.82 -8.64
CA ARG A 297 -6.65 11.28 -8.71
C ARG A 297 -6.44 11.83 -10.13
N LEU A 298 -5.40 11.39 -10.81
CA LEU A 298 -5.14 11.78 -12.21
C LEU A 298 -6.26 11.31 -13.15
N ALA A 299 -6.76 10.09 -12.93
CA ALA A 299 -7.89 9.55 -13.70
C ALA A 299 -9.18 10.37 -13.47
N ALA A 300 -9.49 10.74 -12.22
CA ALA A 300 -10.63 11.58 -11.88
C ALA A 300 -10.53 12.99 -12.46
N ALA A 301 -9.30 13.53 -12.59
CA ALA A 301 -9.03 14.80 -13.26
C ALA A 301 -9.05 14.70 -14.80
N GLY A 302 -9.22 13.51 -15.39
CA GLY A 302 -9.17 13.29 -16.84
C GLY A 302 -7.76 13.33 -17.43
N ASP A 303 -6.71 13.40 -16.59
CA ASP A 303 -5.30 13.45 -17.03
C ASP A 303 -4.79 12.03 -17.36
N GLN A 304 -5.05 11.62 -18.61
CA GLN A 304 -4.62 10.32 -19.11
C GLN A 304 -3.09 10.26 -19.31
N ALA A 305 -2.45 11.39 -19.62
CA ALA A 305 -1.00 11.47 -19.76
C ALA A 305 -0.29 11.29 -18.41
N GLY A 306 -0.81 11.91 -17.35
CA GLY A 306 -0.36 11.70 -15.98
C GLY A 306 -0.51 10.24 -15.52
N VAL A 307 -1.65 9.60 -15.80
CA VAL A 307 -1.86 8.16 -15.53
C VAL A 307 -0.82 7.31 -16.26
N ALA A 308 -0.53 7.60 -17.55
CA ALA A 308 0.49 6.89 -18.34
C ALA A 308 1.90 7.05 -17.75
N ALA A 309 2.23 8.27 -17.32
CA ALA A 309 3.52 8.58 -16.71
C ALA A 309 3.72 7.83 -15.39
N GLU A 310 2.74 7.88 -14.48
CA GLU A 310 2.77 7.22 -13.17
C GLU A 310 2.82 5.68 -13.30
N PHE A 311 2.03 5.11 -14.22
CA PHE A 311 2.10 3.69 -14.56
C PHE A 311 3.49 3.30 -15.07
N THR A 312 4.02 4.05 -16.06
CA THR A 312 5.32 3.76 -16.67
C THR A 312 6.47 3.87 -15.66
N LYS A 313 6.45 4.87 -14.79
CA LYS A 313 7.40 5.06 -13.70
C LYS A 313 7.36 3.86 -12.75
N THR A 314 6.17 3.46 -12.32
CA THR A 314 5.98 2.34 -11.38
C THR A 314 6.44 1.00 -11.98
N VAL A 315 6.08 0.71 -13.24
CA VAL A 315 6.53 -0.50 -13.95
C VAL A 315 8.05 -0.53 -14.06
N ARG A 316 8.70 0.57 -14.47
CA ARG A 316 10.16 0.66 -14.59
C ARG A 316 10.85 0.41 -13.25
N LEU A 317 10.36 1.02 -12.16
CA LEU A 317 10.92 0.81 -10.83
C LEU A 317 10.76 -0.64 -10.35
N ALA A 318 9.60 -1.26 -10.58
CA ALA A 318 9.39 -2.67 -10.24
C ALA A 318 10.35 -3.58 -11.01
N LEU A 319 10.54 -3.34 -12.30
CA LEU A 319 11.39 -4.15 -13.18
C LEU A 319 12.89 -4.12 -12.81
N ILE A 320 13.39 -3.06 -12.17
CA ILE A 320 14.77 -3.00 -11.67
C ILE A 320 15.08 -4.15 -10.69
N VAL A 321 14.09 -4.56 -9.91
CA VAL A 321 14.27 -5.67 -8.94
C VAL A 321 13.79 -6.99 -9.53
N ILE A 322 12.67 -6.98 -10.25
CA ILE A 322 12.05 -8.19 -10.79
C ILE A 322 12.91 -8.87 -11.86
N VAL A 323 13.55 -8.09 -12.74
CA VAL A 323 14.35 -8.68 -13.83
C VAL A 323 15.60 -9.41 -13.30
N PRO A 324 16.47 -8.82 -12.46
CA PRO A 324 17.58 -9.59 -11.89
C PRO A 324 17.10 -10.73 -10.98
N ALA A 325 16.01 -10.60 -10.25
CA ALA A 325 15.43 -11.69 -9.46
C ALA A 325 14.98 -12.87 -10.34
N THR A 326 14.37 -12.58 -11.50
CA THR A 326 14.02 -13.59 -12.51
C THR A 326 15.24 -14.39 -12.94
N VAL A 327 16.32 -13.69 -13.28
CA VAL A 327 17.56 -14.34 -13.74
C VAL A 327 18.25 -15.11 -12.61
N CYS A 328 18.23 -14.57 -11.38
CA CYS A 328 18.73 -15.32 -10.20
C CYS A 328 17.93 -16.62 -9.98
N PHE A 329 16.59 -16.60 -10.11
CA PHE A 329 15.78 -17.80 -9.97
C PHE A 329 16.06 -18.84 -11.07
N ILE A 330 16.41 -18.40 -12.27
CA ILE A 330 16.79 -19.34 -13.34
C ILE A 330 18.21 -19.89 -13.10
N ALA A 331 19.19 -19.03 -12.84
CA ALA A 331 20.59 -19.41 -12.75
C ALA A 331 20.96 -20.15 -11.46
N LEU A 332 20.32 -19.79 -10.35
CA LEU A 332 20.66 -20.25 -9.00
C LEU A 332 19.53 -21.07 -8.34
N ALA A 333 18.54 -21.57 -9.12
CA ALA A 333 17.44 -22.36 -8.59
C ALA A 333 17.94 -23.60 -7.83
N GLY A 334 18.88 -24.36 -8.39
CA GLY A 334 19.44 -25.55 -7.76
C GLY A 334 20.07 -25.31 -6.39
N PRO A 335 21.07 -24.41 -6.27
CA PRO A 335 21.61 -24.02 -4.98
C PRO A 335 20.56 -23.47 -3.99
N ALA A 336 19.61 -22.67 -4.46
CA ALA A 336 18.57 -22.08 -3.61
C ALA A 336 17.63 -23.14 -3.02
N THR A 337 17.09 -24.00 -3.87
CA THR A 337 16.19 -25.06 -3.42
C THR A 337 16.90 -26.15 -2.65
N GLY A 338 18.16 -26.46 -3.04
CA GLY A 338 19.02 -27.37 -2.30
C GLY A 338 19.32 -26.90 -0.88
N LEU A 339 19.57 -25.60 -0.70
CA LEU A 339 19.80 -25.01 0.63
C LEU A 339 18.53 -25.01 1.49
N LEU A 340 17.39 -24.70 0.90
CA LEU A 340 16.13 -24.53 1.64
C LEU A 340 15.41 -25.87 1.88
N PHE A 341 15.41 -26.75 0.90
CA PHE A 341 14.61 -27.97 0.88
C PHE A 341 15.43 -29.27 0.73
N GLY A 342 16.71 -29.16 0.45
CA GLY A 342 17.59 -30.30 0.17
C GLY A 342 18.07 -31.06 1.41
N HIS A 343 17.29 -31.10 2.51
CA HIS A 343 17.65 -31.73 3.78
C HIS A 343 16.57 -32.74 4.21
N GLY A 344 16.98 -33.73 4.99
CA GLY A 344 16.07 -34.76 5.48
C GLY A 344 15.36 -35.50 4.35
N ALA A 345 14.04 -35.65 4.48
CA ALA A 345 13.21 -36.31 3.49
C ALA A 345 13.16 -35.59 2.14
N GLY A 346 13.30 -34.26 2.14
CA GLY A 346 13.23 -33.43 0.93
C GLY A 346 14.53 -33.41 0.10
N ALA A 347 15.59 -34.14 0.53
CA ALA A 347 16.89 -34.10 -0.12
C ALA A 347 16.87 -34.46 -1.62
N LYS A 348 16.02 -35.40 -2.03
CA LYS A 348 15.84 -35.82 -3.42
C LYS A 348 14.86 -34.94 -4.21
N ASP A 349 13.96 -34.23 -3.53
CA ASP A 349 12.85 -33.49 -4.13
C ASP A 349 13.24 -32.05 -4.49
N ALA A 350 14.33 -31.54 -3.90
CA ALA A 350 14.78 -30.16 -4.12
C ALA A 350 15.02 -29.82 -5.60
N ILE A 351 15.38 -30.81 -6.43
CA ILE A 351 15.58 -30.64 -7.86
C ILE A 351 14.24 -30.39 -8.59
N PHE A 352 13.15 -31.05 -8.18
CA PHE A 352 11.82 -30.83 -8.74
C PHE A 352 11.35 -29.40 -8.46
N ILE A 353 11.61 -28.90 -7.23
CA ILE A 353 11.30 -27.51 -6.86
C ILE A 353 12.14 -26.54 -7.70
N ALA A 354 13.42 -26.86 -7.97
CA ALA A 354 14.28 -26.04 -8.82
C ALA A 354 13.70 -25.92 -10.25
N TRP A 355 13.30 -27.03 -10.87
CA TRP A 355 12.71 -27.02 -12.22
C TRP A 355 11.40 -26.22 -12.26
N ALA A 356 10.52 -26.42 -11.27
CA ALA A 356 9.29 -25.65 -11.16
C ALA A 356 9.56 -24.15 -10.92
N LEU A 357 10.57 -23.78 -10.10
CA LEU A 357 10.97 -22.41 -9.87
C LEU A 357 11.52 -21.73 -11.12
N MET A 358 12.36 -22.43 -11.91
CA MET A 358 12.85 -21.93 -13.21
C MET A 358 11.68 -21.66 -14.17
N ALA A 359 10.72 -22.58 -14.26
CA ALA A 359 9.54 -22.45 -15.10
C ALA A 359 8.66 -21.25 -14.66
N PHE A 360 8.42 -21.09 -13.37
CA PHE A 360 7.74 -19.91 -12.82
C PHE A 360 8.50 -18.61 -13.08
N ALA A 361 9.84 -18.62 -13.00
CA ALA A 361 10.66 -17.42 -13.15
C ALA A 361 10.44 -16.76 -14.51
N ILE A 362 10.24 -17.53 -15.58
CA ILE A 362 9.92 -17.02 -16.92
C ILE A 362 8.66 -16.11 -16.86
N GLY A 363 7.69 -16.47 -16.04
CA GLY A 363 6.43 -15.73 -15.85
C GLY A 363 6.52 -14.52 -14.92
N LEU A 364 7.61 -14.30 -14.19
CA LEU A 364 7.67 -13.26 -13.15
C LEU A 364 7.58 -11.83 -13.71
N ILE A 365 8.23 -11.58 -14.83
CA ILE A 365 8.18 -10.29 -15.53
C ILE A 365 6.78 -10.02 -16.08
N PRO A 366 6.17 -10.90 -16.92
CA PRO A 366 4.82 -10.66 -17.43
C PRO A 366 3.77 -10.62 -16.32
N PHE A 367 3.88 -11.45 -15.27
CA PHE A 367 3.00 -11.38 -14.10
C PHE A 367 3.04 -10.00 -13.43
N THR A 368 4.23 -9.44 -13.24
CA THR A 368 4.41 -8.12 -12.63
C THR A 368 3.77 -7.02 -13.49
N VAL A 369 4.02 -7.02 -14.80
CA VAL A 369 3.42 -6.04 -15.71
C VAL A 369 1.90 -6.18 -15.72
N GLN A 370 1.38 -7.41 -15.78
CA GLN A 370 -0.06 -7.70 -15.72
C GLN A 370 -0.69 -7.17 -14.44
N PHE A 371 -0.05 -7.41 -13.30
CA PHE A 371 -0.54 -6.93 -12.00
C PHE A 371 -0.69 -5.40 -11.97
N LEU A 372 0.29 -4.67 -12.50
CA LEU A 372 0.24 -3.20 -12.58
C LEU A 372 -0.81 -2.71 -13.59
N CYS A 373 -0.99 -3.39 -14.73
CA CYS A 373 -2.09 -3.11 -15.65
C CYS A 373 -3.46 -3.23 -14.96
N LEU A 374 -3.67 -4.30 -14.17
CA LEU A 374 -4.91 -4.49 -13.42
C LEU A 374 -5.15 -3.37 -12.41
N ARG A 375 -4.09 -2.93 -11.69
CA ARG A 375 -4.18 -1.80 -10.75
C ARG A 375 -4.55 -0.50 -11.45
N THR A 376 -4.05 -0.27 -12.66
CA THR A 376 -4.42 0.91 -13.45
C THR A 376 -5.88 0.86 -13.90
N PHE A 377 -6.42 -0.30 -14.31
CA PHE A 377 -7.85 -0.43 -14.56
C PHE A 377 -8.70 -0.12 -13.31
N TYR A 378 -8.26 -0.55 -12.13
CA TYR A 378 -8.95 -0.21 -10.89
C TYR A 378 -8.87 1.29 -10.58
N ALA A 379 -7.76 1.97 -10.89
CA ALA A 379 -7.65 3.42 -10.79
C ALA A 379 -8.61 4.16 -11.74
N LEU A 380 -8.92 3.55 -12.89
CA LEU A 380 -9.92 4.02 -13.87
C LEU A 380 -11.36 3.54 -13.54
N GLU A 381 -11.60 3.00 -12.35
CA GLU A 381 -12.89 2.44 -11.88
C GLU A 381 -13.44 1.28 -12.73
N ASP A 382 -12.63 0.69 -13.60
CA ASP A 382 -13.02 -0.44 -14.46
C ASP A 382 -12.72 -1.78 -13.79
N THR A 383 -13.73 -2.44 -13.27
CA THR A 383 -13.65 -3.78 -12.67
C THR A 383 -14.03 -4.90 -13.63
N ARG A 384 -14.72 -4.56 -14.74
CA ARG A 384 -15.16 -5.54 -15.74
C ARG A 384 -14.03 -6.02 -16.63
N THR A 385 -13.20 -5.10 -17.11
CA THR A 385 -12.05 -5.42 -17.99
C THR A 385 -11.04 -6.35 -17.27
N PRO A 386 -10.63 -6.12 -16.02
CA PRO A 386 -9.83 -7.08 -15.24
C PRO A 386 -10.39 -8.50 -15.23
N PHE A 387 -11.71 -8.66 -15.05
CA PHE A 387 -12.34 -9.98 -15.09
C PHE A 387 -12.20 -10.66 -16.45
N LEU A 388 -12.46 -9.95 -17.56
CA LEU A 388 -12.35 -10.51 -18.90
C LEU A 388 -10.91 -10.91 -19.26
N LEU A 389 -9.94 -10.10 -18.84
CA LEU A 389 -8.51 -10.41 -19.01
C LEU A 389 -8.11 -11.62 -18.16
N GLN A 390 -8.63 -11.74 -16.95
CA GLN A 390 -8.37 -12.89 -16.09
C GLN A 390 -9.01 -14.17 -16.64
N LEU A 391 -10.17 -14.06 -17.27
CA LEU A 391 -10.82 -15.19 -17.96
C LEU A 391 -9.93 -15.73 -19.09
N LEU A 392 -9.31 -14.84 -19.89
CA LEU A 392 -8.36 -15.21 -20.92
C LEU A 392 -7.13 -15.91 -20.29
N ILE A 393 -6.52 -15.29 -19.27
CA ILE A 393 -5.33 -15.84 -18.60
C ILE A 393 -5.63 -17.20 -17.98
N ALA A 394 -6.76 -17.35 -17.28
CA ALA A 394 -7.19 -18.62 -16.70
C ALA A 394 -7.44 -19.68 -17.76
N GLY A 395 -8.06 -19.31 -18.90
CA GLY A 395 -8.27 -20.21 -20.02
C GLY A 395 -6.97 -20.71 -20.62
N VAL A 396 -6.02 -19.81 -20.89
CA VAL A 396 -4.69 -20.19 -21.41
C VAL A 396 -3.93 -21.06 -20.40
N ASN A 397 -4.01 -20.75 -19.10
CA ASN A 397 -3.38 -21.55 -18.06
C ASN A 397 -3.96 -22.96 -17.99
N ILE A 398 -5.29 -23.11 -18.01
CA ILE A 398 -5.95 -24.42 -17.97
C ILE A 398 -5.59 -25.23 -19.22
N VAL A 399 -5.71 -24.63 -20.41
CA VAL A 399 -5.39 -25.32 -21.66
C VAL A 399 -3.91 -25.72 -21.72
N GLY A 400 -3.01 -24.78 -21.34
CA GLY A 400 -1.58 -25.08 -21.28
C GLY A 400 -1.23 -26.17 -20.27
N ALA A 401 -1.83 -26.12 -19.08
CA ALA A 401 -1.66 -27.15 -18.05
C ALA A 401 -2.07 -28.55 -18.57
N LEU A 402 -3.24 -28.67 -19.21
CA LEU A 402 -3.73 -29.93 -19.79
C LEU A 402 -2.85 -30.40 -20.93
N LEU A 403 -2.40 -29.50 -21.81
CA LEU A 403 -1.56 -29.86 -22.95
C LEU A 403 -0.18 -30.34 -22.53
N PHE A 404 0.47 -29.65 -21.58
CA PHE A 404 1.83 -30.01 -21.16
C PHE A 404 1.84 -31.32 -20.37
N THR A 405 0.92 -31.49 -19.42
CA THR A 405 0.83 -32.73 -18.64
C THR A 405 0.41 -33.96 -19.51
N TRP A 406 -0.33 -33.73 -20.61
CA TRP A 406 -0.64 -34.80 -21.57
C TRP A 406 0.56 -35.12 -22.49
N ALA A 407 1.36 -34.13 -22.85
CA ALA A 407 2.43 -34.27 -23.85
C ALA A 407 3.68 -34.96 -23.30
N LEU A 408 4.04 -34.71 -22.03
CA LEU A 408 5.28 -35.23 -21.44
C LEU A 408 5.08 -36.51 -20.60
N ASP A 409 3.93 -36.71 -19.98
CA ASP A 409 3.49 -37.85 -19.20
C ASP A 409 4.56 -38.44 -18.24
N ASP A 410 5.36 -37.54 -17.61
CA ASP A 410 6.40 -37.88 -16.64
C ASP A 410 6.10 -37.21 -15.29
N PRO A 411 5.84 -37.99 -14.22
CA PRO A 411 5.53 -37.47 -12.89
C PRO A 411 6.56 -36.52 -12.31
N SER A 412 7.82 -36.55 -12.75
CA SER A 412 8.90 -35.69 -12.27
C SER A 412 8.79 -34.26 -12.79
N TRP A 413 8.09 -34.02 -13.89
CA TRP A 413 7.99 -32.71 -14.55
C TRP A 413 6.67 -32.00 -14.31
N VAL A 414 5.65 -32.66 -13.80
CA VAL A 414 4.29 -32.13 -13.68
C VAL A 414 4.27 -30.73 -13.03
N ALA A 415 4.96 -30.52 -11.92
CA ALA A 415 4.99 -29.20 -11.27
C ALA A 415 5.66 -28.13 -12.16
N ALA A 416 6.71 -28.49 -12.90
CA ALA A 416 7.40 -27.58 -13.83
C ALA A 416 6.52 -27.25 -15.04
N GLU A 417 5.81 -28.21 -15.58
CA GLU A 417 4.85 -28.06 -16.68
C GLU A 417 3.71 -27.13 -16.32
N LEU A 418 3.13 -27.31 -15.14
CA LEU A 418 2.07 -26.46 -14.60
C LEU A 418 2.58 -25.04 -14.34
N ALA A 419 3.81 -24.90 -13.85
CA ALA A 419 4.47 -23.60 -13.66
C ALA A 419 4.77 -22.90 -15.00
N LEU A 420 5.15 -23.67 -16.03
CA LEU A 420 5.36 -23.15 -17.38
C LEU A 420 4.03 -22.71 -18.02
N ALA A 421 2.96 -23.48 -17.86
CA ALA A 421 1.62 -23.13 -18.31
C ALA A 421 1.14 -21.81 -17.68
N TYR A 422 1.37 -21.65 -16.38
CA TYR A 422 1.08 -20.42 -15.64
C TYR A 422 1.89 -19.24 -16.20
N SER A 423 3.18 -19.41 -16.41
CA SER A 423 4.08 -18.40 -16.97
C SER A 423 3.67 -17.97 -18.38
N LEU A 424 3.31 -18.94 -19.24
CA LEU A 424 2.83 -18.70 -20.60
C LEU A 424 1.49 -17.96 -20.59
N ALA A 425 0.58 -18.29 -19.67
CA ALA A 425 -0.70 -17.62 -19.54
C ALA A 425 -0.56 -16.11 -19.29
N TYR A 426 0.37 -15.73 -18.41
CA TYR A 426 0.67 -14.31 -18.19
C TYR A 426 1.44 -13.67 -19.36
N ALA A 427 2.34 -14.41 -20.00
CA ALA A 427 3.04 -13.93 -21.19
C ALA A 427 2.06 -13.62 -22.34
N VAL A 428 1.04 -14.45 -22.53
CA VAL A 428 -0.05 -14.21 -23.48
C VAL A 428 -0.99 -13.10 -23.00
N GLY A 429 -1.31 -13.07 -21.70
CA GLY A 429 -2.23 -12.08 -21.13
C GLY A 429 -1.74 -10.62 -21.24
N VAL A 430 -0.43 -10.37 -21.05
CA VAL A 430 0.13 -9.02 -21.04
C VAL A 430 -0.10 -8.25 -22.35
N PRO A 431 0.16 -8.77 -23.55
CA PRO A 431 -0.11 -8.07 -24.79
C PRO A 431 -1.58 -7.66 -24.96
N PHE A 432 -2.51 -8.50 -24.52
CA PHE A 432 -3.94 -8.18 -24.55
C PHE A 432 -4.27 -7.08 -23.54
N SER A 433 -3.79 -7.20 -22.31
CA SER A 433 -4.01 -6.21 -21.27
C SER A 433 -3.41 -4.86 -21.66
N TRP A 434 -2.20 -4.85 -22.21
CA TRP A 434 -1.55 -3.67 -22.75
C TRP A 434 -2.35 -3.02 -23.87
N ARG A 435 -2.82 -3.81 -24.84
CA ARG A 435 -3.62 -3.30 -25.97
C ARG A 435 -4.92 -2.65 -25.49
N VAL A 436 -5.60 -3.27 -24.54
CA VAL A 436 -6.83 -2.73 -23.96
C VAL A 436 -6.54 -1.48 -23.14
N LEU A 437 -5.49 -1.50 -22.32
CA LEU A 437 -5.09 -0.36 -21.50
C LEU A 437 -4.67 0.84 -22.37
N LYS A 438 -3.90 0.61 -23.44
CA LYS A 438 -3.50 1.66 -24.39
C LYS A 438 -4.68 2.36 -25.08
N ARG A 439 -5.83 1.69 -25.23
CA ARG A 439 -7.05 2.32 -25.77
C ARG A 439 -7.68 3.31 -24.77
N ARG A 440 -7.45 3.12 -23.47
CA ARG A 440 -7.95 3.98 -22.41
C ARG A 440 -6.94 5.06 -22.02
N VAL A 441 -5.67 4.75 -22.16
CA VAL A 441 -4.51 5.61 -21.84
C VAL A 441 -3.59 5.62 -23.07
N PRO A 442 -3.84 6.49 -24.08
CA PRO A 442 -3.14 6.47 -25.38
C PRO A 442 -1.63 6.73 -25.30
N ASP A 443 -1.20 7.51 -24.29
CA ASP A 443 0.20 7.95 -24.13
C ASP A 443 1.15 6.86 -23.66
N LEU A 444 0.65 5.63 -23.46
CA LEU A 444 1.48 4.48 -23.13
C LEU A 444 2.39 4.08 -24.29
N ASP A 445 3.71 4.14 -24.06
CA ASP A 445 4.73 3.75 -25.02
C ASP A 445 5.28 2.35 -24.73
N GLY A 446 4.68 1.34 -25.37
CA GLY A 446 5.11 -0.06 -25.23
C GLY A 446 6.51 -0.32 -25.78
N GLY A 447 6.94 0.43 -26.82
CA GLY A 447 8.27 0.28 -27.42
C GLY A 447 9.38 0.69 -26.44
N LYS A 448 9.21 1.83 -25.78
CA LYS A 448 10.16 2.28 -24.73
C LYS A 448 10.21 1.35 -23.54
N LEU A 449 9.07 0.78 -23.14
CA LEU A 449 9.03 -0.19 -22.05
C LEU A 449 9.69 -1.52 -22.44
N ALA A 450 9.41 -2.04 -23.64
CA ALA A 450 10.05 -3.24 -24.15
C ALA A 450 11.58 -3.08 -24.25
N LEU A 451 12.05 -1.95 -24.78
CA LEU A 451 13.48 -1.62 -24.84
C LEU A 451 14.10 -1.54 -23.43
N HIS A 452 13.37 -1.00 -22.46
CA HIS A 452 13.81 -0.96 -21.06
C HIS A 452 13.96 -2.38 -20.50
N ILE A 453 12.97 -3.26 -20.71
CA ILE A 453 13.04 -4.69 -20.29
C ILE A 453 14.25 -5.39 -20.93
N VAL A 454 14.46 -5.19 -22.25
CA VAL A 454 15.61 -5.81 -22.95
C VAL A 454 16.94 -5.33 -22.38
N ARG A 455 17.10 -4.03 -22.07
CA ARG A 455 18.33 -3.50 -21.45
C ARG A 455 18.60 -4.11 -20.08
N LEU A 456 17.56 -4.26 -19.26
CA LEU A 456 17.67 -4.88 -17.93
C LEU A 456 18.01 -6.39 -18.05
N LEU A 457 17.36 -7.10 -18.99
CA LEU A 457 17.62 -8.51 -19.27
C LEU A 457 19.05 -8.75 -19.74
N LEU A 458 19.56 -7.96 -20.67
CA LEU A 458 20.95 -8.09 -21.15
C LEU A 458 21.93 -7.99 -20.00
N GLY A 459 21.76 -6.99 -19.10
CA GLY A 459 22.62 -6.84 -17.93
C GLY A 459 22.53 -8.02 -16.96
N SER A 460 21.34 -8.54 -16.74
CA SER A 460 21.11 -9.64 -15.80
C SER A 460 21.54 -10.99 -16.37
N VAL A 461 21.26 -11.28 -17.66
CA VAL A 461 21.53 -12.59 -18.27
C VAL A 461 23.03 -12.83 -18.40
N ILE A 462 23.84 -11.82 -18.76
CA ILE A 462 25.29 -11.95 -18.78
C ILE A 462 25.82 -12.39 -17.42
N GLY A 463 25.34 -11.71 -16.34
CA GLY A 463 25.69 -12.10 -14.97
C GLY A 463 25.11 -13.46 -14.57
N GLY A 464 23.91 -13.79 -15.04
CA GLY A 464 23.24 -15.07 -14.76
C GLY A 464 23.96 -16.28 -15.36
N VAL A 465 24.43 -16.18 -16.60
CA VAL A 465 25.24 -17.22 -17.21
C VAL A 465 26.55 -17.42 -16.44
N GLY A 466 27.24 -16.32 -16.11
CA GLY A 466 28.45 -16.40 -15.28
C GLY A 466 28.17 -16.99 -13.88
N ALA A 467 27.05 -16.59 -13.24
CA ALA A 467 26.64 -17.09 -11.94
C ALA A 467 26.31 -18.59 -11.94
N TYR A 468 25.70 -19.08 -13.01
CA TYR A 468 25.41 -20.52 -13.18
C TYR A 468 26.71 -21.35 -13.19
N TYR A 469 27.67 -21.00 -14.05
CA TYR A 469 28.96 -21.72 -14.10
C TYR A 469 29.78 -21.54 -12.82
N LEU A 470 29.76 -20.34 -12.24
CA LEU A 470 30.44 -20.09 -10.96
C LEU A 470 29.79 -20.93 -9.83
N ALA A 471 28.50 -21.07 -9.82
CA ALA A 471 27.79 -21.91 -8.84
C ALA A 471 28.15 -23.39 -8.99
N LEU A 472 28.21 -23.91 -10.22
CA LEU A 472 28.65 -25.28 -10.48
C LEU A 472 30.08 -25.52 -10.00
N TRP A 473 31.00 -24.62 -10.29
CA TRP A 473 32.41 -24.68 -9.86
C TRP A 473 32.55 -24.61 -8.35
N LEU A 474 31.80 -23.72 -7.66
CA LEU A 474 31.83 -23.62 -6.20
C LEU A 474 31.25 -24.85 -5.50
N LEU A 475 30.18 -25.44 -6.07
CA LEU A 475 29.60 -26.67 -5.54
C LEU A 475 30.53 -27.89 -5.67
N ASP A 476 31.41 -27.90 -6.68
CA ASP A 476 32.42 -28.96 -6.87
C ASP A 476 33.61 -28.82 -5.95
N ILE A 477 34.11 -27.58 -5.76
CA ILE A 477 35.37 -27.33 -4.98
C ILE A 477 35.11 -27.25 -3.48
N ILE A 478 33.99 -26.67 -3.05
CA ILE A 478 33.76 -26.42 -1.62
C ILE A 478 33.24 -27.70 -0.95
N PRO A 479 34.03 -28.27 0.00
CA PRO A 479 33.59 -29.44 0.75
C PRO A 479 32.40 -29.04 1.66
N GLY A 480 31.31 -29.83 1.61
CA GLY A 480 30.12 -29.58 2.41
C GLY A 480 28.99 -28.91 1.62
N ARG A 481 27.92 -29.67 1.44
CA ARG A 481 26.77 -29.29 0.61
C ARG A 481 26.19 -27.92 0.97
N VAL A 482 26.00 -27.64 2.28
CA VAL A 482 25.41 -26.39 2.75
C VAL A 482 26.33 -25.19 2.49
N LEU A 483 27.61 -25.33 2.79
CA LEU A 483 28.59 -24.24 2.61
C LEU A 483 28.78 -23.93 1.12
N GLY A 484 28.86 -24.95 0.27
CA GLY A 484 28.93 -24.80 -1.19
C GLY A 484 27.69 -24.08 -1.76
N GLN A 485 26.49 -24.42 -1.28
CA GLN A 485 25.24 -23.76 -1.69
C GLN A 485 25.18 -22.28 -1.24
N ILE A 486 25.60 -21.98 0.00
CA ILE A 486 25.67 -20.59 0.50
C ILE A 486 26.67 -19.79 -0.33
N ALA A 487 27.84 -20.34 -0.59
CA ALA A 487 28.87 -19.69 -1.40
C ALA A 487 28.39 -19.45 -2.85
N ALA A 488 27.75 -20.45 -3.46
CA ALA A 488 27.20 -20.35 -4.81
C ALA A 488 26.10 -19.25 -4.89
N LEU A 489 25.20 -19.18 -3.90
CA LEU A 489 24.16 -18.14 -3.83
C LEU A 489 24.75 -16.74 -3.60
N ALA A 490 25.70 -16.61 -2.67
CA ALA A 490 26.31 -15.33 -2.36
C ALA A 490 27.16 -14.79 -3.52
N ALA A 491 28.06 -15.63 -4.07
CA ALA A 491 28.93 -15.23 -5.17
C ALA A 491 28.15 -15.07 -6.48
N GLY A 492 27.28 -16.03 -6.81
CA GLY A 492 26.45 -15.97 -8.02
C GLY A 492 25.46 -14.81 -7.99
N GLY A 493 24.76 -14.61 -6.88
CA GLY A 493 23.86 -13.48 -6.71
C GLY A 493 24.57 -12.12 -6.81
N THR A 494 25.75 -12.00 -6.20
CA THR A 494 26.61 -10.81 -6.32
C THR A 494 27.03 -10.57 -7.76
N LEU A 495 27.40 -11.61 -8.50
CA LEU A 495 27.81 -11.52 -9.90
C LEU A 495 26.64 -11.04 -10.80
N VAL A 496 25.41 -11.57 -10.59
CA VAL A 496 24.24 -11.10 -11.31
C VAL A 496 23.98 -9.63 -11.04
N LEU A 497 23.98 -9.20 -9.78
CA LEU A 497 23.73 -7.81 -9.40
C LEU A 497 24.81 -6.85 -9.89
N LEU A 498 26.09 -7.28 -9.86
CA LEU A 498 27.21 -6.48 -10.37
C LEU A 498 27.13 -6.32 -11.88
N SER A 499 26.92 -7.42 -12.61
CA SER A 499 26.73 -7.39 -14.06
C SER A 499 25.53 -6.52 -14.46
N PHE A 500 24.40 -6.71 -13.76
CA PHE A 500 23.20 -5.88 -13.95
C PHE A 500 23.49 -4.39 -13.77
N TYR A 501 24.21 -4.03 -12.70
CA TYR A 501 24.57 -2.62 -12.43
C TYR A 501 25.51 -2.05 -13.48
N VAL A 502 26.59 -2.77 -13.82
CA VAL A 502 27.61 -2.32 -14.78
C VAL A 502 27.01 -2.18 -16.17
N VAL A 503 26.36 -3.23 -16.67
CA VAL A 503 25.76 -3.22 -18.02
C VAL A 503 24.59 -2.25 -18.08
N GLY A 504 23.75 -2.18 -17.05
CA GLY A 504 22.64 -1.22 -16.97
C GLY A 504 23.13 0.24 -17.02
N LYS A 505 24.25 0.53 -16.36
CA LYS A 505 24.92 1.85 -16.44
C LYS A 505 25.48 2.13 -17.83
N LEU A 506 26.13 1.15 -18.47
CA LEU A 506 26.61 1.24 -19.86
C LEU A 506 25.46 1.49 -20.85
N LEU A 507 24.32 0.83 -20.66
CA LEU A 507 23.12 0.98 -21.48
C LEU A 507 22.28 2.21 -21.10
N LYS A 508 22.80 3.08 -20.19
CA LYS A 508 22.19 4.34 -19.76
C LYS A 508 20.78 4.16 -19.19
N VAL A 509 20.57 3.17 -18.34
CA VAL A 509 19.34 3.00 -17.57
C VAL A 509 19.29 4.11 -16.52
N ARG A 510 18.40 5.09 -16.70
CA ARG A 510 18.31 6.31 -15.86
C ARG A 510 18.04 6.01 -14.39
N GLU A 511 17.22 5.05 -14.10
CA GLU A 511 16.81 4.67 -12.76
C GLU A 511 17.99 4.15 -11.91
N LEU A 512 18.95 3.48 -12.53
CA LEU A 512 20.17 2.99 -11.83
C LEU A 512 21.14 4.13 -11.47
N SER A 513 21.16 5.22 -12.25
CA SER A 513 21.99 6.39 -11.93
C SER A 513 21.48 7.11 -10.68
N ASN A 514 20.16 7.15 -10.46
CA ASN A 514 19.54 7.78 -9.32
C ASN A 514 19.78 6.98 -8.02
N ILE A 515 19.76 5.64 -8.08
CA ILE A 515 20.12 4.79 -6.93
C ILE A 515 21.57 5.00 -6.50
N GLY A 516 22.47 5.14 -7.47
CA GLY A 516 23.88 5.47 -7.20
C GLY A 516 24.06 6.82 -6.50
N ALA A 517 23.29 7.83 -6.91
CA ALA A 517 23.30 9.15 -6.30
C ALA A 517 22.74 9.13 -4.86
N LEU A 518 21.65 8.39 -4.61
CA LEU A 518 21.07 8.21 -3.26
C LEU A 518 22.03 7.48 -2.31
N LEU A 519 22.74 6.46 -2.79
CA LEU A 519 23.75 5.74 -2.00
C LEU A 519 25.01 6.58 -1.74
N ALA A 520 25.39 7.44 -2.70
CA ALA A 520 26.50 8.38 -2.55
C ALA A 520 26.17 9.50 -1.55
N ALA A 521 24.96 10.03 -1.59
CA ALA A 521 24.45 11.02 -0.65
C ALA A 521 24.42 10.48 0.80
N ARG A 522 24.00 9.23 1.02
CA ARG A 522 24.06 8.57 2.33
C ARG A 522 25.48 8.38 2.86
N ARG A 523 26.50 8.36 2.01
CA ARG A 523 27.92 8.22 2.39
C ARG A 523 28.66 9.54 2.56
N GLY A 524 27.95 10.69 2.56
CA GLY A 524 28.54 12.01 2.76
C GLY A 524 29.53 12.44 1.65
N ARG A 525 29.49 11.82 0.46
CA ARG A 525 30.27 12.26 -0.69
C ARG A 525 29.50 13.31 -1.46
N PRO A 526 30.12 14.49 -1.74
CA PRO A 526 29.46 15.50 -2.58
C PRO A 526 29.24 14.92 -3.98
N VAL A 527 28.01 15.02 -4.45
CA VAL A 527 27.62 14.66 -5.83
C VAL A 527 28.37 15.64 -6.75
N PRO A 528 29.19 15.20 -7.74
CA PRO A 528 29.84 16.11 -8.66
C PRO A 528 28.77 16.84 -9.47
N ALA A 529 28.76 18.17 -9.40
CA ALA A 529 27.91 19.03 -10.19
C ALA A 529 28.14 18.72 -11.67
N LYS A 530 27.04 18.53 -12.41
CA LYS A 530 27.04 18.33 -13.84
C LYS A 530 27.67 19.59 -14.51
N PRO A 531 28.67 19.47 -15.41
CA PRO A 531 29.24 20.63 -16.07
C PRO A 531 28.16 21.31 -16.90
N ALA A 532 27.97 22.59 -16.69
CA ALA A 532 27.17 23.46 -17.53
C ALA A 532 27.85 23.60 -18.90
N GLY A 533 27.19 23.09 -19.95
CA GLY A 533 27.59 23.35 -21.32
C GLY A 533 27.35 22.21 -22.28
N ALA A 534 26.14 22.13 -22.84
CA ALA A 534 25.83 21.81 -24.21
C ALA A 534 24.30 21.85 -24.37
N ALA A 535 23.82 22.82 -25.10
CA ALA A 535 22.44 22.92 -25.51
C ALA A 535 22.12 21.74 -26.45
N GLY A 536 21.27 20.85 -25.96
CA GLY A 536 20.59 19.81 -26.72
C GLY A 536 19.09 19.93 -26.48
N PRO A 537 18.21 19.43 -27.38
CA PRO A 537 16.81 19.82 -27.44
C PRO A 537 16.04 19.48 -26.15
N ALA A 538 15.13 20.38 -25.83
CA ALA A 538 14.27 20.47 -24.66
C ALA A 538 14.07 19.15 -23.90
N ALA A 539 14.69 19.05 -22.73
CA ALA A 539 14.28 18.12 -21.71
C ALA A 539 12.90 18.57 -21.24
N VAL A 540 11.91 17.71 -21.35
CA VAL A 540 10.66 17.86 -20.66
C VAL A 540 11.00 17.78 -19.16
N GLU A 541 11.04 18.92 -18.53
CA GLU A 541 11.12 19.07 -17.09
C GLU A 541 9.84 18.46 -16.52
N PHE A 542 9.98 17.43 -15.71
CA PHE A 542 8.86 16.88 -14.95
C PHE A 542 8.60 17.87 -13.81
N ASP A 543 7.56 18.66 -13.99
CA ASP A 543 7.00 19.54 -12.95
C ASP A 543 6.33 18.65 -11.90
N ASP A 544 6.83 18.68 -10.69
CA ASP A 544 6.27 17.94 -9.54
C ASP A 544 5.10 18.68 -8.87
N ASP A 545 4.49 19.67 -9.54
CA ASP A 545 3.36 20.42 -9.01
C ASP A 545 2.01 19.77 -9.40
N PRO A 546 1.10 19.57 -8.42
CA PRO A 546 -0.25 19.13 -8.74
C PRO A 546 -1.00 20.24 -9.47
N PRO A 547 -1.76 19.93 -10.54
CA PRO A 547 -2.50 20.93 -11.30
C PRO A 547 -3.57 21.59 -10.45
N THR A 548 -3.57 22.91 -10.43
CA THR A 548 -4.65 23.71 -9.84
C THR A 548 -5.88 23.58 -10.74
N VAL A 549 -6.91 22.91 -10.26
CA VAL A 549 -8.18 22.78 -10.97
C VAL A 549 -8.94 24.11 -10.85
N ILE A 550 -9.06 24.84 -11.95
CA ILE A 550 -10.03 25.92 -12.11
C ILE A 550 -11.34 25.25 -12.50
N LEU A 551 -12.32 25.19 -11.58
CA LEU A 551 -13.67 24.75 -11.85
C LEU A 551 -14.43 25.84 -12.62
N PRO A 552 -15.12 25.52 -13.73
CA PRO A 552 -16.09 26.44 -14.35
C PRO A 552 -17.34 26.56 -13.45
N PRO A 553 -18.11 27.67 -13.52
CA PRO A 553 -19.24 27.90 -12.64
C PRO A 553 -20.34 26.88 -12.92
N ALA A 554 -20.80 26.27 -11.83
CA ALA A 554 -21.84 25.25 -11.84
C ALA A 554 -23.20 25.84 -12.24
N GLY A 555 -23.86 25.26 -13.24
CA GLY A 555 -25.27 25.40 -13.48
C GLY A 555 -26.08 24.46 -12.54
N PRO A 556 -27.35 24.77 -12.26
CA PRO A 556 -28.12 24.05 -11.26
C PRO A 556 -28.69 22.76 -11.84
N GLU A 557 -28.15 21.58 -11.49
CA GLU A 557 -28.93 20.34 -11.47
C GLU A 557 -28.07 19.16 -10.90
N SER A 558 -28.71 18.49 -9.95
CA SER A 558 -28.42 17.16 -9.39
C SER A 558 -27.08 16.98 -8.62
N ILE A 559 -27.20 17.06 -7.30
CA ILE A 559 -26.18 16.59 -6.34
C ILE A 559 -26.28 15.07 -6.25
N ASP A 560 -25.30 14.39 -6.84
CA ASP A 560 -25.03 12.98 -6.56
C ASP A 560 -23.86 12.92 -5.57
N LEU A 561 -24.19 12.51 -4.33
CA LEU A 561 -23.26 12.40 -3.20
C LEU A 561 -22.43 11.11 -3.35
N ASP A 562 -21.31 11.16 -4.02
CA ASP A 562 -20.32 10.09 -3.97
C ASP A 562 -18.89 10.63 -4.10
N THR A 563 -18.36 11.18 -3.00
CA THR A 563 -16.91 11.48 -2.90
C THR A 563 -16.38 11.10 -1.53
N THR A 564 -15.62 10.03 -1.50
CA THR A 564 -14.77 9.62 -0.39
C THR A 564 -13.49 10.45 -0.40
N GLY A 565 -13.52 11.63 0.23
CA GLY A 565 -12.36 12.46 0.55
C GLY A 565 -12.12 12.53 2.07
N PRO A 566 -10.97 13.04 2.54
CA PRO A 566 -10.79 13.37 3.95
C PRO A 566 -11.87 14.34 4.40
N LEU A 567 -12.25 14.29 5.69
CA LEU A 567 -13.28 15.15 6.31
C LEU A 567 -13.18 16.58 5.75
N ASP A 568 -14.15 16.95 4.94
CA ASP A 568 -14.24 18.30 4.39
C ASP A 568 -14.82 19.21 5.48
N LEU A 569 -13.94 19.89 6.21
CA LEU A 569 -14.30 20.89 7.20
C LEU A 569 -14.70 22.24 6.56
N SER A 570 -14.73 22.35 5.23
CA SER A 570 -15.18 23.56 4.55
C SER A 570 -16.61 23.95 4.95
N ASP A 571 -17.47 22.97 5.28
CA ASP A 571 -18.85 23.23 5.76
C ASP A 571 -18.89 23.73 7.20
N VAL A 572 -17.89 23.38 8.03
CA VAL A 572 -17.78 23.85 9.42
C VAL A 572 -17.38 25.33 9.44
N PHE A 573 -16.52 25.76 8.51
CA PHE A 573 -16.03 27.13 8.41
C PHE A 573 -16.80 28.01 7.41
N ARG A 574 -17.76 27.46 6.65
CA ARG A 574 -18.53 28.17 5.62
C ARG A 574 -19.81 28.87 6.12
N LYS A 575 -20.14 28.80 7.40
CA LYS A 575 -21.45 29.24 7.90
C LYS A 575 -21.78 30.74 7.76
N ASP A 576 -20.92 31.60 7.20
CA ASP A 576 -21.14 33.05 7.16
C ASP A 576 -20.86 33.74 5.80
N THR A 577 -21.16 33.12 4.68
CA THR A 577 -21.19 33.83 3.39
C THR A 577 -22.51 33.60 2.68
N ALA A 578 -23.60 34.08 3.29
CA ALA A 578 -24.82 34.39 2.57
C ALA A 578 -24.82 35.89 2.19
N PRO A 579 -25.06 36.26 0.94
CA PRO A 579 -25.23 37.67 0.56
C PRO A 579 -26.49 38.23 1.16
N ALA A 580 -26.44 39.47 1.65
CA ALA A 580 -27.56 40.18 2.22
C ALA A 580 -28.70 40.32 1.21
N PRO A 581 -29.96 40.06 1.61
CA PRO A 581 -31.09 40.39 0.78
C PRO A 581 -31.42 41.89 0.80
N ALA A 582 -31.84 42.38 -0.35
CA ALA A 582 -32.23 43.76 -0.60
C ALA A 582 -33.37 44.21 0.32
N ARG A 583 -33.31 45.48 0.70
CA ARG A 583 -34.27 46.24 1.47
C ARG A 583 -35.66 46.20 0.86
N ALA A 584 -36.67 45.86 1.68
CA ALA A 584 -38.05 46.26 1.50
C ALA A 584 -38.56 46.86 2.81
N GLU A 585 -39.32 47.95 2.67
CA GLU A 585 -39.82 48.89 3.66
C GLU A 585 -40.87 48.31 4.64
N PRO A 586 -41.21 49.07 5.71
CA PRO A 586 -41.72 48.54 6.96
C PRO A 586 -43.26 48.47 7.06
N GLN A 587 -43.80 47.55 7.81
CA GLN A 587 -45.10 47.64 8.45
C GLN A 587 -45.05 47.17 9.90
N GLU A 588 -45.37 48.08 10.80
CA GLU A 588 -45.70 47.93 12.23
C GLU A 588 -47.13 47.43 12.42
N PRO A 589 -47.65 47.26 13.68
CA PRO A 589 -47.25 46.37 14.75
C PRO A 589 -48.40 45.51 15.30
N ALA A 590 -48.13 44.51 16.14
CA ALA A 590 -49.13 44.15 17.18
C ALA A 590 -48.44 43.51 18.41
N THR A 591 -48.74 44.07 19.50
CA THR A 591 -48.43 43.88 20.89
C THR A 591 -49.06 42.62 21.47
N GLU A 592 -48.41 41.91 22.40
CA GLU A 592 -48.92 41.44 23.72
C GLU A 592 -47.88 40.57 24.42
N ILE A 593 -47.29 41.08 25.48
CA ILE A 593 -47.49 40.92 26.93
C ILE A 593 -46.91 39.58 27.53
N LEU A 594 -45.91 39.80 28.37
CA LEU A 594 -45.27 39.01 29.44
C LEU A 594 -46.29 38.37 30.44
N PRO A 595 -45.92 37.41 31.34
CA PRO A 595 -44.99 37.70 32.45
C PRO A 595 -44.03 36.58 32.91
N ALA A 596 -42.96 36.99 33.57
CA ALA A 596 -42.25 36.22 34.59
C ALA A 596 -42.99 36.33 35.94
N PRO A 597 -42.69 35.74 37.10
CA PRO A 597 -41.36 35.60 37.72
C PRO A 597 -41.14 34.41 38.69
N LEU A 598 -39.94 34.48 39.40
CA LEU A 598 -39.56 34.05 40.76
C LEU A 598 -39.02 32.60 40.87
N ALA A 599 -37.84 32.41 41.29
CA ALA A 599 -36.94 32.68 42.43
C ALA A 599 -36.76 31.49 43.36
N ASP A 600 -35.51 31.39 43.82
CA ASP A 600 -34.90 30.93 45.06
C ASP A 600 -34.17 29.57 44.99
N ALA A 601 -32.96 29.56 45.30
CA ALA A 601 -32.05 29.79 46.40
C ALA A 601 -30.96 28.71 46.47
N ALA A 602 -29.72 29.19 46.60
CA ALA A 602 -28.66 28.79 47.54
C ALA A 602 -28.09 27.35 47.46
N ASP A 603 -26.82 27.03 47.58
CA ASP A 603 -25.66 27.66 48.18
C ASP A 603 -24.39 26.84 47.81
N GLU A 604 -23.21 27.52 47.91
CA GLU A 604 -21.89 27.09 48.35
C GLU A 604 -21.10 26.07 47.49
N ASP A 605 -19.89 26.24 47.08
CA ASP A 605 -18.72 26.97 47.57
C ASP A 605 -17.64 27.08 46.45
N ALA A 606 -16.93 28.16 46.51
CA ALA A 606 -15.88 28.76 45.68
C ALA A 606 -14.51 28.01 45.66
N PRO A 607 -13.42 28.56 45.08
CA PRO A 607 -13.28 29.50 43.96
C PRO A 607 -12.21 29.04 42.94
N THR A 608 -12.35 29.41 41.71
CA THR A 608 -11.22 29.43 40.78
C THR A 608 -11.05 30.83 40.23
N ALA A 609 -9.90 31.37 40.43
CA ALA A 609 -9.50 32.76 40.15
C ALA A 609 -9.69 33.08 38.66
N LEU A 610 -10.51 34.10 38.38
CA LEU A 610 -10.59 34.84 37.15
C LEU A 610 -9.34 35.72 37.01
N VAL A 611 -8.56 35.46 35.94
CA VAL A 611 -7.58 36.45 35.45
C VAL A 611 -8.37 37.55 34.75
N PRO A 612 -8.13 38.83 35.04
CA PRO A 612 -8.92 39.93 34.51
C PRO A 612 -8.70 40.10 33.02
N ALA A 613 -9.79 40.36 32.30
CA ALA A 613 -9.78 40.82 30.91
C ALA A 613 -9.00 42.15 30.84
N VAL A 614 -7.96 42.15 30.03
CA VAL A 614 -7.22 43.35 29.64
C VAL A 614 -8.10 44.11 28.66
N SER A 615 -8.52 45.31 29.06
CA SER A 615 -9.23 46.26 28.22
C SER A 615 -8.31 46.68 27.07
N ILE A 616 -8.86 46.63 25.86
CA ILE A 616 -8.22 47.23 24.68
C ILE A 616 -8.53 48.73 24.76
N GLU A 617 -7.62 49.49 25.28
CA GLU A 617 -7.56 50.92 25.05
C GLU A 617 -6.09 51.29 24.81
N ASP A 618 -5.89 52.09 23.75
CA ASP A 618 -4.66 52.77 23.35
C ASP A 618 -3.58 51.91 22.66
N PHE A 619 -3.79 51.71 21.35
CA PHE A 619 -2.66 51.74 20.42
C PHE A 619 -2.71 53.07 19.66
N ASP A 620 -1.80 53.94 20.01
CA ASP A 620 -1.50 55.14 19.28
C ASP A 620 -1.27 54.88 17.81
N ASP A 621 -1.92 55.70 16.96
CA ASP A 621 -1.65 55.83 15.53
C ASP A 621 -0.22 56.39 15.35
N GLU A 622 0.81 55.55 15.36
CA GLU A 622 2.09 55.91 14.75
C GLU A 622 2.00 55.67 13.24
N GLU A 623 2.10 56.77 12.48
CA GLU A 623 2.25 56.74 11.02
C GLU A 623 3.38 55.78 10.60
N PRO A 624 3.18 54.93 9.58
CA PRO A 624 4.16 53.91 9.22
C PRO A 624 5.45 54.54 8.72
N THR A 625 6.50 54.31 9.45
CA THR A 625 7.89 54.52 9.04
C THR A 625 8.11 53.86 7.68
N SER A 626 8.70 54.57 6.73
CA SER A 626 8.96 54.32 5.32
C SER A 626 8.85 52.88 4.87
N ARG A 627 7.90 52.60 3.97
CA ARG A 627 7.70 51.33 3.32
C ARG A 627 8.97 50.88 2.59
N ILE A 628 9.37 49.60 2.74
CA ILE A 628 10.53 48.97 2.11
C ILE A 628 10.23 48.73 0.63
N ALA A 629 9.02 48.26 0.32
CA ALA A 629 8.58 47.97 -1.04
C ALA A 629 7.19 48.59 -1.34
N ARG A 630 6.80 48.61 -2.62
CA ARG A 630 5.51 49.13 -3.09
C ARG A 630 4.81 48.11 -3.94
N GLU A 631 3.49 48.19 -4.01
CA GLU A 631 2.66 47.40 -4.93
C GLU A 631 3.11 47.62 -6.40
N GLY A 632 3.16 46.56 -7.19
CA GLY A 632 3.64 46.56 -8.59
C GLY A 632 5.16 46.47 -8.73
N VAL A 633 5.94 46.39 -7.66
CA VAL A 633 7.38 46.20 -7.74
C VAL A 633 7.65 44.76 -8.21
N LEU A 634 8.50 44.63 -9.25
CA LEU A 634 8.91 43.34 -9.80
C LEU A 634 10.29 42.95 -9.26
N LEU A 635 10.33 41.94 -8.38
CA LEU A 635 11.56 41.43 -7.79
C LEU A 635 12.19 40.39 -8.75
N SER A 636 13.48 40.55 -9.01
CA SER A 636 14.29 39.70 -9.93
C SER A 636 13.61 39.38 -11.26
N THR A 637 12.84 40.32 -11.81
CA THR A 637 12.04 40.17 -13.06
C THR A 637 11.02 39.04 -13.05
N ARG A 638 10.69 38.50 -11.85
CA ARG A 638 9.85 37.29 -11.70
C ARG A 638 8.67 37.48 -10.76
N TYR A 639 8.86 38.11 -9.60
CA TYR A 639 7.84 38.19 -8.56
C TYR A 639 7.26 39.60 -8.48
N GLU A 640 6.02 39.79 -8.90
CA GLU A 640 5.30 41.07 -8.84
C GLU A 640 4.55 41.17 -7.54
N LEU A 641 4.85 42.17 -6.72
CA LEU A 641 4.19 42.41 -5.44
C LEU A 641 2.77 42.94 -5.65
N LEU A 642 1.75 42.19 -5.17
CA LEU A 642 0.35 42.51 -5.37
C LEU A 642 -0.30 43.26 -4.20
N SER A 643 -0.14 42.75 -3.00
CA SER A 643 -0.71 43.35 -1.79
C SER A 643 0.11 43.06 -0.55
N LEU A 644 0.22 44.04 0.34
CA LEU A 644 0.89 43.88 1.63
C LEU A 644 0.02 43.05 2.56
N LEU A 645 0.58 41.98 3.12
CA LEU A 645 -0.09 41.08 4.07
C LEU A 645 0.25 41.48 5.53
N ALA A 646 1.51 41.82 5.79
CA ALA A 646 1.97 42.29 7.10
C ALA A 646 3.23 43.14 6.97
N ALA A 647 3.41 44.09 7.90
CA ALA A 647 4.64 44.84 8.06
C ALA A 647 5.00 44.86 9.57
N ARG A 648 6.16 44.31 9.91
CA ARG A 648 6.63 44.22 11.30
C ARG A 648 8.15 44.33 11.36
N ASN A 649 8.66 45.10 12.30
CA ASN A 649 10.10 45.13 12.68
C ASN A 649 11.07 45.26 11.48
N GLY A 650 10.81 46.18 10.55
CA GLY A 650 11.70 46.37 9.38
C GLY A 650 11.61 45.26 8.33
N THR A 651 10.58 44.40 8.38
CA THR A 651 10.26 43.36 7.37
C THR A 651 8.86 43.57 6.84
N GLU A 652 8.66 43.27 5.56
CA GLU A 652 7.34 43.31 4.93
C GLU A 652 7.03 41.95 4.32
N THR A 653 5.81 41.46 4.52
CA THR A 653 5.30 40.21 3.94
C THR A 653 4.25 40.58 2.90
N TRP A 654 4.50 40.19 1.65
CA TRP A 654 3.69 40.51 0.50
C TRP A 654 3.06 39.29 -0.12
N ARG A 655 1.82 39.40 -0.58
CA ARG A 655 1.30 38.52 -1.61
C ARG A 655 1.86 38.96 -2.94
N ALA A 656 2.45 38.07 -3.71
CA ALA A 656 3.08 38.38 -5.00
C ALA A 656 2.64 37.36 -6.06
N HIS A 657 2.78 37.71 -7.33
CA HIS A 657 2.55 36.82 -8.45
C HIS A 657 3.89 36.37 -9.07
N ASP A 658 4.12 35.09 -9.15
CA ASP A 658 5.24 34.49 -9.86
C ASP A 658 4.92 34.40 -11.35
N HIS A 659 5.47 35.27 -12.16
CA HIS A 659 5.26 35.31 -13.61
C HIS A 659 5.81 34.08 -14.35
N SER A 660 6.80 33.39 -13.78
CA SER A 660 7.40 32.21 -14.39
C SER A 660 6.53 30.94 -14.22
N LEU A 661 5.82 30.83 -13.08
CA LEU A 661 4.99 29.69 -12.74
C LEU A 661 3.49 30.03 -12.73
N SER A 662 3.11 31.27 -13.05
CA SER A 662 1.72 31.79 -13.09
C SER A 662 0.93 31.45 -11.85
N ARG A 663 1.53 31.64 -10.66
CA ARG A 663 0.89 31.35 -9.36
C ARG A 663 1.17 32.43 -8.34
N ASP A 664 0.32 32.51 -7.31
CA ASP A 664 0.54 33.42 -6.20
C ASP A 664 1.51 32.81 -5.19
N VAL A 665 2.37 33.66 -4.63
CA VAL A 665 3.40 33.33 -3.64
C VAL A 665 3.37 34.33 -2.51
N VAL A 666 3.98 34.00 -1.38
CA VAL A 666 4.28 34.94 -0.28
C VAL A 666 5.74 35.33 -0.40
N VAL A 667 6.00 36.62 -0.35
CA VAL A 667 7.36 37.19 -0.37
C VAL A 667 7.62 37.96 0.90
N HIS A 668 8.62 37.54 1.66
CA HIS A 668 9.13 38.28 2.83
C HIS A 668 10.29 39.14 2.39
N VAL A 669 10.17 40.43 2.54
CA VAL A 669 11.15 41.46 2.09
C VAL A 669 11.81 42.08 3.32
N ILE A 670 13.14 42.22 3.25
CA ILE A 670 13.96 42.91 4.25
C ILE A 670 14.64 44.13 3.62
N GLY A 671 14.76 45.23 4.38
CA GLY A 671 15.40 46.45 3.92
C GLY A 671 16.92 46.33 3.70
N SER A 672 17.48 47.24 2.86
CA SER A 672 18.92 47.23 2.60
C SER A 672 19.70 47.67 3.85
N GLY A 673 20.76 46.91 4.19
CA GLY A 673 21.58 47.20 5.39
C GLY A 673 21.10 46.52 6.68
N ASP A 674 20.10 45.63 6.59
CA ASP A 674 19.64 44.83 7.71
C ASP A 674 20.53 43.58 7.87
N ASP A 675 21.18 43.40 9.00
CA ASP A 675 22.12 42.29 9.28
C ASP A 675 21.45 40.94 9.31
N ARG A 676 20.09 40.87 9.44
CA ARG A 676 19.30 39.64 9.48
C ARG A 676 19.21 38.92 8.15
N ILE A 677 19.67 39.49 7.04
CA ILE A 677 19.61 38.85 5.69
C ILE A 677 20.31 37.50 5.69
N VAL A 678 21.46 37.38 6.35
CA VAL A 678 22.25 36.12 6.41
C VAL A 678 21.51 35.09 7.24
N GLU A 679 20.90 35.49 8.36
CA GLU A 679 20.11 34.62 9.23
C GLU A 679 18.82 34.17 8.54
N LEU A 680 18.16 35.09 7.82
CA LEU A 680 16.96 34.77 7.04
C LEU A 680 17.23 33.72 5.95
N GLN A 681 18.37 33.82 5.26
CA GLN A 681 18.77 32.78 4.28
C GLN A 681 19.09 31.43 4.94
N ALA A 682 19.73 31.44 6.11
CA ALA A 682 19.99 30.23 6.87
C ALA A 682 18.66 29.57 7.33
N ALA A 683 17.73 30.37 7.81
CA ALA A 683 16.38 29.98 8.20
C ALA A 683 15.57 29.43 6.99
N ALA A 684 15.68 30.05 5.82
CA ALA A 684 15.07 29.61 4.58
C ALA A 684 15.56 28.20 4.18
N ARG A 685 16.87 27.95 4.27
CA ARG A 685 17.46 26.62 4.01
C ARG A 685 16.98 25.58 5.04
N LYS A 686 16.86 25.95 6.30
CA LYS A 686 16.32 25.09 7.38
C LYS A 686 14.83 24.79 7.13
N GLY A 687 14.03 25.80 6.75
CA GLY A 687 12.62 25.63 6.40
C GLY A 687 12.39 24.76 5.18
N ALA A 688 13.26 24.81 4.17
CA ALA A 688 13.20 23.98 2.98
C ALA A 688 13.41 22.48 3.25
N SER A 689 13.94 22.10 4.42
CA SER A 689 14.09 20.68 4.82
C SER A 689 12.82 20.06 5.39
N ALA A 690 11.82 20.86 5.78
CA ALA A 690 10.53 20.35 6.25
C ALA A 690 9.69 19.79 5.08
N THR A 691 9.54 18.48 5.02
CA THR A 691 8.92 17.77 3.87
C THR A 691 7.44 17.48 4.04
N ASP A 692 6.84 17.71 5.23
CA ASP A 692 5.41 17.47 5.43
C ASP A 692 4.59 18.51 4.64
N SER A 693 3.56 18.06 3.96
CA SER A 693 2.71 18.88 3.08
C SER A 693 1.93 19.99 3.83
N ARG A 694 1.88 19.95 5.15
CA ARG A 694 1.24 20.96 5.99
C ARG A 694 2.13 22.18 6.21
N PHE A 695 3.44 22.10 6.02
CA PHE A 695 4.31 23.27 5.98
C PHE A 695 4.24 23.96 4.62
N LEU A 696 4.15 25.29 4.60
CA LEU A 696 4.31 26.06 3.38
C LEU A 696 5.79 26.08 2.98
N ARG A 697 6.10 25.56 1.82
CA ARG A 697 7.48 25.38 1.36
C ARG A 697 8.14 26.71 1.02
N VAL A 698 9.39 26.84 1.40
CA VAL A 698 10.26 27.92 0.90
C VAL A 698 10.67 27.56 -0.54
N LEU A 699 10.39 28.49 -1.47
CA LEU A 699 10.58 28.30 -2.92
C LEU A 699 11.87 28.95 -3.43
N ASP A 700 12.21 30.13 -2.85
CA ASP A 700 13.36 30.91 -3.28
C ASP A 700 13.89 31.78 -2.13
N ALA A 701 15.16 32.11 -2.12
CA ALA A 701 15.78 33.04 -1.16
C ALA A 701 16.94 33.79 -1.84
N VAL A 702 16.78 35.10 -1.99
CA VAL A 702 17.69 35.94 -2.77
C VAL A 702 18.25 37.07 -1.91
N ASP A 703 19.55 37.24 -2.02
CA ASP A 703 20.28 38.41 -1.47
C ASP A 703 20.50 39.42 -2.61
N LEU A 704 20.00 40.63 -2.41
CA LEU A 704 20.09 41.69 -3.40
C LEU A 704 21.19 42.71 -2.94
N MET A 705 22.43 42.26 -2.85
CA MET A 705 23.53 43.18 -2.53
C MET A 705 23.42 44.45 -3.43
N ASP A 706 22.95 45.53 -2.84
CA ASP A 706 22.98 46.91 -3.39
C ASP A 706 22.17 47.13 -4.70
N SER A 707 20.90 46.72 -4.75
CA SER A 707 20.04 46.89 -5.95
C SER A 707 19.51 48.32 -6.16
N GLY A 708 19.81 49.30 -5.28
CA GLY A 708 19.34 50.67 -5.39
C GLY A 708 17.83 50.88 -5.14
N GLN A 709 17.09 49.82 -4.79
CA GLN A 709 15.64 49.86 -4.57
C GLN A 709 15.25 49.89 -3.07
N GLY A 710 16.21 50.01 -2.16
CA GLY A 710 15.91 49.97 -0.71
C GLY A 710 15.67 48.57 -0.13
N ILE A 711 15.69 47.51 -0.98
CA ILE A 711 15.49 46.11 -0.61
C ILE A 711 16.84 45.43 -0.49
N GLY A 712 17.15 44.84 0.66
CA GLY A 712 18.39 44.10 0.89
C GLY A 712 18.32 42.64 0.51
N GLY A 713 17.15 42.02 0.68
CA GLY A 713 16.92 40.63 0.34
C GLY A 713 15.47 40.21 0.47
N TYR A 714 15.13 39.04 -0.04
CA TYR A 714 13.78 38.49 0.10
C TYR A 714 13.77 36.94 0.11
N VAL A 715 12.75 36.38 0.75
CA VAL A 715 12.45 34.94 0.73
C VAL A 715 11.05 34.73 0.17
N VAL A 716 10.92 33.76 -0.73
CA VAL A 716 9.65 33.40 -1.37
C VAL A 716 9.17 32.06 -0.78
N ALA A 717 7.91 32.01 -0.38
CA ALA A 717 7.24 30.81 0.11
C ALA A 717 5.92 30.56 -0.62
N GLU A 718 5.40 29.36 -0.50
CA GLU A 718 4.07 29.02 -1.03
C GLU A 718 2.99 29.90 -0.41
N TYR A 719 2.01 30.30 -1.23
CA TYR A 719 0.80 30.98 -0.77
C TYR A 719 -0.31 29.97 -0.51
N ALA A 720 -0.92 29.99 0.67
CA ALA A 720 -2.13 29.23 0.98
C ALA A 720 -3.33 30.17 1.03
N ALA A 721 -4.30 29.95 0.15
CA ALA A 721 -5.58 30.65 0.24
C ALA A 721 -6.34 30.12 1.47
N GLY A 722 -6.70 31.04 2.40
CA GLY A 722 -7.34 30.69 3.66
C GLY A 722 -7.33 31.85 4.64
N ARG A 723 -7.64 31.56 5.90
CA ARG A 723 -7.64 32.54 7.00
C ARG A 723 -6.71 32.08 8.10
N SER A 724 -6.04 33.03 8.77
CA SER A 724 -5.25 32.70 9.94
C SER A 724 -6.15 32.23 11.09
N LEU A 725 -5.60 31.42 11.97
CA LEU A 725 -6.32 30.98 13.16
C LEU A 725 -6.67 32.20 14.05
N THR A 726 -5.85 33.26 14.07
CA THR A 726 -6.16 34.53 14.72
C THR A 726 -7.43 35.19 14.17
N GLU A 727 -7.55 35.29 12.85
CA GLU A 727 -8.77 35.84 12.21
C GLU A 727 -10.02 35.01 12.49
N LEU A 728 -9.89 33.69 12.63
CA LEU A 728 -10.99 32.80 12.97
C LEU A 728 -11.40 32.98 14.43
N LEU A 729 -10.43 33.04 15.35
CA LEU A 729 -10.65 33.28 16.78
C LEU A 729 -11.26 34.66 17.09
N ALA A 730 -10.95 35.69 16.29
CA ALA A 730 -11.57 37.01 16.40
C ALA A 730 -13.09 36.99 16.12
N ARG A 731 -13.61 35.95 15.44
CA ARG A 731 -15.05 35.79 15.16
C ARG A 731 -15.78 35.00 16.24
N GLY A 732 -15.05 34.32 17.11
CA GLY A 732 -15.57 33.53 18.21
C GLY A 732 -14.69 32.33 18.53
N PRO A 733 -14.89 31.67 19.67
CA PRO A 733 -14.11 30.48 20.04
C PRO A 733 -14.43 29.32 19.11
N LEU A 734 -13.42 28.52 18.81
CA LEU A 734 -13.58 27.26 18.12
C LEU A 734 -14.38 26.27 18.99
N SER A 735 -15.18 25.42 18.37
CA SER A 735 -15.76 24.29 19.07
C SER A 735 -14.66 23.32 19.54
N ALA A 736 -14.94 22.51 20.56
CA ALA A 736 -13.98 21.54 21.09
C ALA A 736 -13.46 20.57 20.00
N ILE A 737 -14.28 20.24 19.01
CA ILE A 737 -13.90 19.34 17.90
C ILE A 737 -12.95 20.06 16.94
N GLU A 738 -13.23 21.31 16.59
CA GLU A 738 -12.37 22.12 15.71
C GLU A 738 -11.02 22.38 16.36
N ALA A 739 -11.00 22.77 17.63
CA ALA A 739 -9.78 22.98 18.38
C ALA A 739 -8.92 21.70 18.47
N ALA A 740 -9.54 20.55 18.77
CA ALA A 740 -8.86 19.26 18.81
C ALA A 740 -8.32 18.83 17.44
N TYR A 741 -9.06 19.13 16.36
CA TYR A 741 -8.60 18.85 14.99
C TYR A 741 -7.37 19.67 14.64
N VAL A 742 -7.39 20.99 14.85
CA VAL A 742 -6.26 21.87 14.57
C VAL A 742 -5.04 21.46 15.40
N ALA A 743 -5.22 21.21 16.70
CA ALA A 743 -4.14 20.77 17.59
C ALA A 743 -3.54 19.42 17.14
N ARG A 744 -4.36 18.48 16.71
CA ARG A 744 -3.90 17.19 16.19
C ARG A 744 -3.07 17.35 14.91
N GLU A 745 -3.58 18.11 13.94
CA GLU A 745 -2.86 18.33 12.66
C GLU A 745 -1.51 19.01 12.88
N LEU A 746 -1.44 19.99 13.80
CA LEU A 746 -0.19 20.64 14.17
C LEU A 746 0.79 19.67 14.86
N ALA A 747 0.32 18.88 15.82
CA ALA A 747 1.14 17.90 16.52
C ALA A 747 1.69 16.82 15.56
N ASP A 748 0.85 16.32 14.65
CA ASP A 748 1.23 15.32 13.65
C ASP A 748 2.24 15.87 12.63
N ALA A 749 2.15 17.17 12.28
CA ALA A 749 3.12 17.83 11.39
C ALA A 749 4.46 18.08 12.09
N LEU A 750 4.43 18.53 13.34
CA LEU A 750 5.62 18.92 14.09
C LEU A 750 6.41 17.70 14.63
N THR A 751 5.75 16.60 14.95
CA THR A 751 6.41 15.42 15.54
C THR A 751 7.60 14.90 14.73
N PRO A 752 7.53 14.69 13.40
CA PRO A 752 8.65 14.19 12.62
C PRO A 752 9.84 15.16 12.59
N VAL A 753 9.57 16.47 12.42
CA VAL A 753 10.63 17.49 12.33
C VAL A 753 11.29 17.73 13.68
N HIS A 754 10.57 17.63 14.79
CA HIS A 754 11.12 17.68 16.14
C HIS A 754 12.03 16.46 16.44
N GLN A 755 11.71 15.28 15.92
CA GLN A 755 12.58 14.10 16.03
C GLN A 755 13.91 14.27 15.28
N GLU A 756 13.93 15.10 14.24
CA GLU A 756 15.13 15.46 13.48
C GLU A 756 15.88 16.65 14.11
N GLY A 757 15.42 17.17 15.25
CA GLY A 757 16.00 18.32 15.95
C GLY A 757 15.68 19.67 15.29
N LEU A 758 14.67 19.72 14.43
CA LEU A 758 14.18 20.93 13.78
C LEU A 758 12.94 21.45 14.51
N PHE A 759 12.92 22.70 14.87
CA PHE A 759 11.82 23.32 15.61
C PHE A 759 11.26 24.52 14.84
N HIS A 760 9.97 24.80 15.00
CA HIS A 760 9.30 25.98 14.41
C HIS A 760 9.75 27.29 15.08
N GLU A 761 10.12 27.19 16.36
CA GLU A 761 10.64 28.23 17.23
C GLU A 761 9.64 29.36 17.59
N ARG A 762 8.62 29.62 16.73
CA ARG A 762 7.61 30.67 16.99
C ARG A 762 6.23 30.27 16.47
N LEU A 763 5.68 29.20 17.03
CA LEU A 763 4.31 28.79 16.72
C LEU A 763 3.29 29.67 17.43
N ASN A 764 2.45 30.37 16.66
CA ASN A 764 1.36 31.20 17.15
C ASN A 764 0.13 31.09 16.22
N PRO A 765 -1.05 31.60 16.59
CA PRO A 765 -2.24 31.49 15.74
C PRO A 765 -2.15 32.22 14.39
N ASP A 766 -1.27 33.26 14.25
CA ASP A 766 -1.08 33.93 12.96
C ASP A 766 -0.40 33.05 11.94
N ASN A 767 0.45 32.10 12.39
CA ASN A 767 1.23 31.20 11.55
C ASN A 767 0.48 29.91 11.21
N VAL A 768 -0.76 29.79 11.67
CA VAL A 768 -1.63 28.65 11.35
C VAL A 768 -2.73 29.14 10.41
N ILE A 769 -2.71 28.67 9.15
CA ILE A 769 -3.70 29.02 8.15
C ILE A 769 -4.68 27.85 8.01
N ILE A 770 -5.97 28.15 8.13
CA ILE A 770 -7.03 27.22 7.78
C ILE A 770 -7.50 27.58 6.36
N THR A 771 -7.24 26.66 5.43
CA THR A 771 -7.59 26.88 4.02
C THR A 771 -9.11 26.80 3.80
N ASP A 772 -9.58 27.30 2.65
CA ASP A 772 -11.01 27.26 2.29
C ASP A 772 -11.58 25.85 2.19
N VAL A 773 -10.71 24.83 2.03
CA VAL A 773 -11.07 23.40 2.07
C VAL A 773 -10.89 22.75 3.44
N GLY A 774 -10.63 23.53 4.50
CA GLY A 774 -10.49 23.06 5.88
C GLY A 774 -9.15 22.41 6.22
N ALA A 775 -8.14 22.49 5.34
CA ALA A 775 -6.80 21.96 5.63
C ALA A 775 -6.01 22.92 6.51
N VAL A 776 -5.28 22.39 7.50
CA VAL A 776 -4.38 23.15 8.36
C VAL A 776 -3.03 23.28 7.67
N LYS A 777 -2.55 24.53 7.53
CA LYS A 777 -1.24 24.85 6.98
C LYS A 777 -0.43 25.63 7.99
N LEU A 778 0.88 25.40 8.04
CA LEU A 778 1.82 26.06 8.94
C LEU A 778 2.76 26.94 8.13
N VAL A 779 2.79 28.23 8.46
CA VAL A 779 3.58 29.26 7.79
C VAL A 779 4.87 29.50 8.55
N GLY A 780 5.96 29.82 7.85
CA GLY A 780 7.14 30.41 8.44
C GLY A 780 8.02 29.46 9.23
N PHE A 781 7.99 28.14 8.98
CA PHE A 781 8.85 27.17 9.67
C PHE A 781 10.33 27.60 9.60
N GLY A 782 10.90 27.95 10.74
CA GLY A 782 12.25 28.47 10.86
C GLY A 782 12.44 29.93 10.42
N LEU A 783 11.49 30.55 9.68
CA LEU A 783 11.59 31.97 9.22
C LEU A 783 11.06 32.94 10.24
N GLU A 784 9.99 32.60 10.95
CA GLU A 784 9.30 33.51 11.85
C GLU A 784 10.15 33.97 13.06
N ALA A 785 11.08 33.13 13.51
CA ALA A 785 12.01 33.49 14.55
C ALA A 785 12.87 34.71 14.12
N VAL A 786 13.40 34.68 12.89
CA VAL A 786 14.24 35.73 12.32
C VAL A 786 13.44 37.00 11.95
N LEU A 787 12.23 36.77 11.38
CA LEU A 787 11.35 37.88 10.96
C LEU A 787 10.79 38.70 12.13
N ALA A 788 10.73 38.11 13.32
CA ALA A 788 10.16 38.72 14.50
C ALA A 788 11.18 39.28 15.52
N ASP A 789 12.45 38.89 15.42
CA ASP A 789 13.55 39.43 16.23
C ASP A 789 14.07 40.72 15.56
N GLY A 790 13.49 41.85 15.95
CA GLY A 790 13.87 43.18 15.48
C GLY A 790 13.52 44.25 16.48
#